data_93dea488f84bc57645b569030c4cbb52
#
_entry.id   93dea488f84bc57645b569030c4cbb52
#
_cell.length_a   1.000
_cell.length_b   1.000
_cell.length_c   1.000
_cell.angle_alpha   90.00
_cell.angle_beta   90.00
_cell.angle_gamma   90.00
#
_symmetry.space_group_name_H-M   'P 1'
#
loop_
_entity.id
_entity.type
_entity.pdbx_description
1 polymer ?
#
loop_
_entity_poly.entity_id
_entity_poly.type
_entity_poly.pdbx_seq_one_letter_code
_entity_poly.pdbx_strand_id
1 'polypeptide(L)'
;MKGEAPPTPRPQPSPSATAVGAAHRIEGTALIFWDPRIPGKKLDAIDTDQITPADDCVSESLDRLDERWKAGSFRYLMPDFRQRVHRGENFVIAGERFGIGSSREMSPAGLKAVAEEVGLELVIVCGDGVGDIFRRNALNLGLTVVQSRAAVEEAQEGDRFSLDTASRRLTNETRQKSYDPVPLTPKEEDIRRSGGIIAIGRREFAESVERKPVIEWPGAQLARSLTTSEQIVWAHRVDREAEVRPGATLRVFSDLLPASDGTAPFAIHTFNQITGGETIYPRQAAIANDHFVFSGRNADDRQTSIGRDFARLQGIGKPYYATPGDGIFHFYFPEQGLVIPGAFIPGADSHSRAYGAYGAIGIGVGSTQLGFGWSTGYIYFTPAKRRRVTFTGRLRPWVSGKDVVLALLRRWGRAQAQGMSVEFVDAERQLPIPYRNTIANMMAEAEAQNGIFAPDEVTLDWYRRKGISNLPYPRIEPGADVAWDIDETLDLSELVPFVAKPFAPGNAFPADEVAKEKLTFDKAFIGSCTNGGYDDLLEAALVIRAGRDRGFEKAPKTFVVFPGSGGVKRDIENPEPRLGGESVAATLRSVGAEIRDSWCGPCFGQGPDALKKGEVAITSFNRNWQNRMGVGGLGYLASPAVVASSALLGYMAGPSSLGITWDPEHFDVSI
;
A
#
# COMPACT_ATOMS: atom_id res chain seq x y z
N MET A 1 -49.82 -15.18 19.16
CA MET A 1 -49.50 -15.57 17.79
C MET A 1 -48.50 -14.54 17.27
N LYS A 2 -47.23 -14.89 17.22
CA LYS A 2 -46.15 -14.05 16.64
C LYS A 2 -46.04 -14.45 15.19
N GLY A 3 -46.30 -13.51 14.27
CA GLY A 3 -46.16 -13.72 12.86
C GLY A 3 -44.68 -13.81 12.47
N GLU A 4 -44.29 -14.92 11.88
CA GLU A 4 -43.00 -15.07 11.20
C GLU A 4 -42.95 -14.20 9.94
N ALA A 5 -41.87 -13.44 9.80
CA ALA A 5 -41.59 -12.71 8.56
C ALA A 5 -41.28 -13.70 7.43
N PRO A 6 -41.73 -13.45 6.19
CA PRO A 6 -41.47 -14.33 5.06
C PRO A 6 -39.98 -14.38 4.72
N PRO A 7 -39.47 -15.57 4.28
CA PRO A 7 -38.06 -15.70 3.90
C PRO A 7 -37.74 -14.82 2.68
N THR A 8 -36.63 -14.11 2.77
CA THR A 8 -36.06 -13.34 1.66
C THR A 8 -35.79 -14.23 0.45
N PRO A 9 -36.18 -13.83 -0.76
CA PRO A 9 -35.94 -14.63 -1.96
C PRO A 9 -34.44 -14.77 -2.23
N ARG A 10 -34.00 -15.98 -2.55
CA ARG A 10 -32.63 -16.26 -3.00
C ARG A 10 -32.34 -15.45 -4.27
N PRO A 11 -31.17 -14.78 -4.38
CA PRO A 11 -30.80 -14.11 -5.61
C PRO A 11 -30.72 -15.12 -6.74
N GLN A 12 -31.41 -14.83 -7.85
CA GLN A 12 -31.29 -15.60 -9.08
C GLN A 12 -29.92 -15.33 -9.72
N PRO A 13 -29.25 -16.36 -10.29
CA PRO A 13 -28.00 -16.13 -11.01
C PRO A 13 -28.26 -15.23 -12.23
N SER A 14 -27.43 -14.20 -12.40
CA SER A 14 -27.42 -13.34 -13.57
C SER A 14 -27.22 -14.14 -14.86
N PRO A 15 -27.89 -13.79 -15.96
CA PRO A 15 -27.78 -14.51 -17.24
C PRO A 15 -26.42 -14.19 -17.90
N SER A 16 -25.85 -15.22 -18.52
CA SER A 16 -24.59 -15.33 -19.27
C SER A 16 -23.34 -15.68 -18.48
N ALA A 17 -23.30 -16.88 -17.92
CA ALA A 17 -22.06 -17.63 -17.88
C ALA A 17 -21.83 -18.23 -19.27
N THR A 18 -21.26 -17.46 -20.21
CA THR A 18 -20.48 -18.08 -21.30
C THR A 18 -19.44 -18.96 -20.62
N ALA A 19 -19.22 -20.16 -21.12
CA ALA A 19 -18.39 -21.19 -20.51
C ALA A 19 -17.03 -20.60 -20.12
N VAL A 20 -16.88 -20.25 -18.85
CA VAL A 20 -15.67 -19.67 -18.29
C VAL A 20 -14.55 -20.68 -18.50
N GLY A 21 -13.50 -20.28 -19.24
CA GLY A 21 -12.32 -21.10 -19.49
C GLY A 21 -12.25 -21.78 -20.87
N ALA A 22 -13.25 -21.68 -21.75
CA ALA A 22 -13.12 -22.14 -23.13
C ALA A 22 -12.13 -21.23 -23.88
N ALA A 23 -11.22 -21.84 -24.64
CA ALA A 23 -10.32 -21.11 -25.54
C ALA A 23 -11.12 -20.31 -26.54
N HIS A 24 -10.92 -19.01 -26.61
CA HIS A 24 -11.59 -18.10 -27.54
C HIS A 24 -10.64 -17.00 -28.01
N ARG A 25 -11.07 -16.20 -28.95
CA ARG A 25 -10.31 -15.08 -29.49
C ARG A 25 -10.99 -13.78 -29.11
N ILE A 26 -10.22 -12.90 -28.43
CA ILE A 26 -10.67 -11.54 -28.15
C ILE A 26 -10.20 -10.67 -29.32
N GLU A 27 -11.10 -9.89 -29.91
CA GLU A 27 -10.78 -8.98 -31.00
C GLU A 27 -11.23 -7.56 -30.66
N GLY A 28 -10.53 -6.57 -31.22
CA GLY A 28 -10.89 -5.18 -31.05
C GLY A 28 -9.88 -4.19 -31.59
N THR A 29 -10.05 -2.93 -31.22
CA THR A 29 -9.24 -1.82 -31.71
C THR A 29 -8.39 -1.23 -30.61
N ALA A 30 -7.18 -0.78 -30.95
CA ALA A 30 -6.25 -0.14 -30.04
C ALA A 30 -6.75 1.23 -29.57
N LEU A 31 -6.72 1.43 -28.25
CA LEU A 31 -6.93 2.68 -27.53
C LEU A 31 -5.61 3.02 -26.85
N ILE A 32 -4.93 4.08 -27.30
CA ILE A 32 -3.56 4.36 -26.86
C ILE A 32 -3.52 5.52 -25.85
N PHE A 33 -2.80 5.32 -24.75
CA PHE A 33 -2.42 6.39 -23.84
C PHE A 33 -1.09 7.02 -24.31
N TRP A 34 -1.15 8.21 -24.87
CA TRP A 34 0.01 8.97 -25.33
C TRP A 34 0.57 9.84 -24.19
N ASP A 35 1.92 9.95 -24.10
CA ASP A 35 2.55 10.93 -23.21
C ASP A 35 2.35 12.35 -23.77
N PRO A 36 1.63 13.23 -23.08
CA PRO A 36 1.36 14.57 -23.59
C PRO A 36 2.63 15.45 -23.69
N ARG A 37 3.74 15.04 -23.07
CA ARG A 37 5.01 15.78 -23.03
C ARG A 37 5.99 15.32 -24.12
N ILE A 38 5.83 14.08 -24.61
CA ILE A 38 6.75 13.45 -25.56
C ILE A 38 5.96 12.92 -26.75
N PRO A 39 5.90 13.64 -27.88
CA PRO A 39 5.16 13.21 -29.07
C PRO A 39 5.59 11.82 -29.53
N GLY A 40 4.61 10.96 -29.80
CA GLY A 40 4.81 9.58 -30.30
C GLY A 40 5.22 8.56 -29.23
N LYS A 41 5.42 8.97 -27.98
CA LYS A 41 5.68 8.06 -26.87
C LYS A 41 4.37 7.67 -26.18
N LYS A 42 4.22 6.37 -25.84
CA LYS A 42 3.14 5.88 -24.98
C LYS A 42 3.41 6.32 -23.54
N LEU A 43 2.34 6.60 -22.80
CA LEU A 43 2.42 7.09 -21.43
C LEU A 43 2.89 5.97 -20.48
N ASP A 44 4.01 6.23 -19.81
CA ASP A 44 4.58 5.36 -18.78
C ASP A 44 3.99 5.69 -17.41
N ALA A 45 4.12 4.75 -16.47
CA ALA A 45 3.86 4.92 -15.05
C ALA A 45 2.43 5.43 -14.76
N ILE A 46 1.45 4.87 -15.46
CA ILE A 46 0.04 5.09 -15.14
C ILE A 46 -0.25 4.40 -13.80
N ASP A 47 -0.49 5.19 -12.77
CA ASP A 47 -0.78 4.69 -11.43
C ASP A 47 -2.28 4.46 -11.18
N THR A 48 -2.61 3.75 -10.12
CA THR A 48 -4.00 3.44 -9.76
C THR A 48 -4.81 4.66 -9.32
N ASP A 49 -4.19 5.76 -8.89
CA ASP A 49 -4.86 7.03 -8.61
C ASP A 49 -5.35 7.70 -9.91
N GLN A 50 -4.59 7.54 -10.99
CA GLN A 50 -4.99 8.00 -12.33
C GLN A 50 -6.05 7.11 -12.97
N ILE A 51 -6.03 5.79 -12.69
CA ILE A 51 -7.05 4.86 -13.20
C ILE A 51 -8.39 5.09 -12.48
N THR A 52 -8.40 5.11 -11.13
CA THR A 52 -9.60 5.32 -10.33
C THR A 52 -9.28 6.32 -9.21
N PRO A 53 -9.69 7.57 -9.35
CA PRO A 53 -9.50 8.58 -8.33
C PRO A 53 -10.11 8.20 -6.97
N ALA A 54 -9.55 8.71 -5.89
CA ALA A 54 -9.97 8.37 -4.53
C ALA A 54 -11.48 8.58 -4.27
N ASP A 55 -12.05 9.64 -4.83
CA ASP A 55 -13.48 9.95 -4.70
C ASP A 55 -14.40 8.89 -5.32
N ASP A 56 -13.88 8.10 -6.25
CA ASP A 56 -14.60 7.05 -6.95
C ASP A 56 -14.36 5.65 -6.37
N CYS A 57 -13.45 5.51 -5.37
CA CYS A 57 -13.15 4.24 -4.71
C CYS A 57 -14.20 3.82 -3.66
N VAL A 58 -15.40 4.33 -3.73
CA VAL A 58 -16.52 4.00 -2.84
C VAL A 58 -17.54 3.12 -3.54
N SER A 59 -18.24 2.27 -2.76
CA SER A 59 -19.29 1.39 -3.24
C SER A 59 -20.65 1.91 -2.77
N GLU A 60 -21.67 1.81 -3.63
CA GLU A 60 -23.04 2.21 -3.26
C GLU A 60 -23.70 1.18 -2.34
N SER A 61 -23.47 -0.10 -2.58
CA SER A 61 -23.91 -1.24 -1.76
C SER A 61 -23.12 -2.49 -2.15
N LEU A 62 -23.32 -3.61 -1.44
CA LEU A 62 -22.71 -4.89 -1.83
C LEU A 62 -23.23 -5.43 -3.18
N ASP A 63 -24.43 -5.03 -3.61
CA ASP A 63 -25.02 -5.44 -4.89
C ASP A 63 -24.66 -4.47 -6.03
N ARG A 64 -24.18 -3.28 -5.72
CA ARG A 64 -23.84 -2.21 -6.67
C ARG A 64 -22.46 -1.63 -6.35
N LEU A 65 -21.45 -2.50 -6.41
CA LEU A 65 -20.09 -2.16 -6.02
C LEU A 65 -19.41 -1.19 -7.00
N ASP A 66 -19.61 -1.41 -8.29
CA ASP A 66 -18.76 -0.91 -9.37
C ASP A 66 -19.27 0.35 -10.08
N GLU A 67 -20.46 0.84 -9.75
CA GLU A 67 -21.06 1.99 -10.44
C GLU A 67 -20.16 3.23 -10.45
N ARG A 68 -19.54 3.52 -9.32
CA ARG A 68 -18.61 4.63 -9.21
C ARG A 68 -17.26 4.32 -9.84
N TRP A 69 -16.79 3.08 -9.74
CA TRP A 69 -15.52 2.68 -10.31
C TRP A 69 -15.51 2.79 -11.84
N LYS A 70 -16.62 2.40 -12.49
CA LYS A 70 -16.85 2.58 -13.93
C LYS A 70 -16.82 4.06 -14.32
N ALA A 71 -17.54 4.89 -13.57
CA ALA A 71 -17.60 6.32 -13.82
C ALA A 71 -16.26 7.04 -13.58
N GLY A 72 -15.44 6.50 -12.66
CA GLY A 72 -14.11 7.01 -12.32
C GLY A 72 -13.00 6.56 -13.25
N SER A 73 -13.26 5.52 -14.10
CA SER A 73 -12.22 4.93 -14.95
C SER A 73 -11.57 5.97 -15.87
N PHE A 74 -10.30 6.29 -15.60
CA PHE A 74 -9.48 7.28 -16.30
C PHE A 74 -10.10 8.69 -16.41
N ARG A 75 -11.02 9.05 -15.52
CA ARG A 75 -11.80 10.31 -15.59
C ARG A 75 -10.96 11.54 -15.90
N TYR A 76 -9.77 11.67 -15.33
CA TYR A 76 -8.91 12.84 -15.52
C TYR A 76 -7.83 12.65 -16.60
N LEU A 77 -7.52 11.41 -16.95
CA LEU A 77 -6.49 11.11 -17.94
C LEU A 77 -7.09 10.96 -19.34
N MET A 78 -8.26 10.33 -19.45
CA MET A 78 -9.00 10.12 -20.70
C MET A 78 -10.52 10.16 -20.40
N PRO A 79 -11.15 11.34 -20.34
CA PRO A 79 -12.55 11.50 -19.93
C PRO A 79 -13.57 10.74 -20.81
N ASP A 80 -13.22 10.45 -22.05
CA ASP A 80 -14.04 9.70 -23.01
C ASP A 80 -13.73 8.19 -23.04
N PHE A 81 -12.91 7.67 -22.11
CA PHE A 81 -12.48 6.27 -22.07
C PHE A 81 -13.64 5.28 -22.19
N ARG A 82 -14.67 5.42 -21.33
CA ARG A 82 -15.85 4.53 -21.33
C ARG A 82 -16.56 4.53 -22.67
N GLN A 83 -16.72 5.70 -23.29
CA GLN A 83 -17.37 5.85 -24.60
C GLN A 83 -16.53 5.21 -25.72
N ARG A 84 -15.20 5.31 -25.65
CA ARG A 84 -14.27 4.69 -26.60
C ARG A 84 -14.33 3.18 -26.51
N VAL A 85 -14.28 2.62 -25.29
CA VAL A 85 -14.43 1.17 -25.07
C VAL A 85 -15.78 0.68 -25.61
N HIS A 86 -16.88 1.41 -25.37
CA HIS A 86 -18.21 1.05 -25.90
C HIS A 86 -18.31 1.07 -27.43
N ARG A 87 -17.37 1.74 -28.13
CA ARG A 87 -17.26 1.70 -29.60
C ARG A 87 -16.36 0.58 -30.12
N GLY A 88 -15.83 -0.28 -29.25
CA GLY A 88 -14.97 -1.41 -29.62
C GLY A 88 -13.47 -1.13 -29.51
N GLU A 89 -13.07 -0.03 -28.87
CA GLU A 89 -11.65 0.27 -28.61
C GLU A 89 -11.25 -0.41 -27.28
N ASN A 90 -11.22 -1.75 -27.27
CA ASN A 90 -11.04 -2.57 -26.06
C ASN A 90 -9.62 -3.14 -25.89
N PHE A 91 -8.66 -2.77 -26.73
CA PHE A 91 -7.23 -3.04 -26.53
C PHE A 91 -6.55 -1.75 -26.02
N VAL A 92 -6.43 -1.64 -24.72
CA VAL A 92 -5.79 -0.49 -24.04
C VAL A 92 -4.28 -0.65 -24.14
N ILE A 93 -3.60 0.28 -24.82
CA ILE A 93 -2.16 0.28 -25.02
C ILE A 93 -1.54 1.37 -24.14
N ALA A 94 -0.65 0.99 -23.23
CA ALA A 94 0.09 1.89 -22.38
C ALA A 94 1.60 1.60 -22.42
N GLY A 95 2.41 2.52 -21.97
CA GLY A 95 3.86 2.36 -21.86
C GLY A 95 4.28 1.39 -20.75
N GLU A 96 5.43 1.64 -20.16
CA GLU A 96 5.97 0.82 -19.07
C GLU A 96 5.31 1.17 -17.73
N ARG A 97 5.33 0.22 -16.76
CA ARG A 97 4.92 0.41 -15.38
C ARG A 97 3.44 0.84 -15.23
N PHE A 98 2.54 0.08 -15.86
CA PHE A 98 1.09 0.28 -15.74
C PHE A 98 0.54 -0.26 -14.41
N GLY A 99 -0.41 0.46 -13.81
CA GLY A 99 -1.12 0.02 -12.60
C GLY A 99 -0.26 0.02 -11.34
N ILE A 100 0.77 0.86 -11.28
CA ILE A 100 1.62 1.00 -10.09
C ILE A 100 0.88 1.66 -8.93
N GLY A 101 1.39 1.48 -7.72
CA GLY A 101 1.00 2.23 -6.52
C GLY A 101 0.08 1.54 -5.56
N SER A 102 -1.17 1.96 -5.49
CA SER A 102 -2.10 1.53 -4.45
C SER A 102 -2.69 0.13 -4.70
N SER A 103 -3.17 -0.50 -3.61
CA SER A 103 -3.94 -1.75 -3.68
C SER A 103 -5.38 -1.58 -4.19
N ARG A 104 -5.68 -0.49 -4.90
CA ARG A 104 -7.01 -0.16 -5.46
C ARG A 104 -7.49 -1.19 -6.48
N GLU A 105 -8.07 -2.27 -5.98
CA GLU A 105 -8.67 -3.29 -6.85
C GLU A 105 -9.90 -2.78 -7.60
N MET A 106 -10.49 -1.67 -7.15
CA MET A 106 -11.51 -0.91 -7.85
C MET A 106 -11.04 -0.51 -9.26
N SER A 107 -9.74 -0.30 -9.46
CA SER A 107 -9.17 0.05 -10.76
C SER A 107 -9.35 -1.08 -11.79
N PRO A 108 -8.80 -2.28 -11.63
CA PRO A 108 -9.04 -3.36 -12.60
C PRO A 108 -10.51 -3.80 -12.65
N ALA A 109 -11.25 -3.74 -11.53
CA ALA A 109 -12.66 -4.07 -11.49
C ALA A 109 -13.52 -3.10 -12.32
N GLY A 110 -13.30 -1.80 -12.17
CA GLY A 110 -13.99 -0.77 -12.94
C GLY A 110 -13.70 -0.84 -14.43
N LEU A 111 -12.42 -1.06 -14.79
CA LEU A 111 -12.01 -1.23 -16.20
C LEU A 111 -12.69 -2.43 -16.85
N LYS A 112 -12.72 -3.58 -16.16
CA LYS A 112 -13.40 -4.79 -16.61
C LYS A 112 -14.90 -4.54 -16.81
N ALA A 113 -15.55 -3.96 -15.78
CA ALA A 113 -16.98 -3.69 -15.79
C ALA A 113 -17.40 -2.72 -16.90
N VAL A 114 -16.58 -1.72 -17.27
CA VAL A 114 -16.85 -0.83 -18.40
C VAL A 114 -16.98 -1.59 -19.71
N ALA A 115 -16.14 -2.59 -19.98
CA ALA A 115 -16.25 -3.39 -21.20
C ALA A 115 -17.43 -4.36 -21.14
N GLU A 116 -17.70 -4.96 -19.99
CA GLU A 116 -18.81 -5.90 -19.77
C GLU A 116 -20.19 -5.26 -19.99
N GLU A 117 -20.33 -3.94 -19.76
CA GLU A 117 -21.59 -3.21 -20.04
C GLU A 117 -22.09 -3.36 -21.47
N VAL A 118 -21.18 -3.59 -22.42
CA VAL A 118 -21.48 -3.74 -23.85
C VAL A 118 -21.09 -5.13 -24.38
N GLY A 119 -20.87 -6.09 -23.49
CA GLY A 119 -20.55 -7.47 -23.84
C GLY A 119 -19.15 -7.66 -24.43
N LEU A 120 -18.21 -6.75 -24.15
CA LEU A 120 -16.81 -6.83 -24.59
C LEU A 120 -15.91 -7.32 -23.47
N GLU A 121 -14.75 -7.85 -23.85
CA GLU A 121 -13.62 -8.11 -22.95
C GLU A 121 -12.55 -7.05 -23.16
N LEU A 122 -12.05 -6.47 -22.08
CA LEU A 122 -10.95 -5.52 -22.11
C LEU A 122 -9.62 -6.24 -22.04
N VAL A 123 -8.68 -5.87 -22.91
CA VAL A 123 -7.29 -6.33 -22.89
C VAL A 123 -6.39 -5.13 -22.64
N ILE A 124 -5.60 -5.19 -21.58
CA ILE A 124 -4.56 -4.19 -21.30
C ILE A 124 -3.25 -4.73 -21.87
N VAL A 125 -2.64 -3.99 -22.79
CA VAL A 125 -1.31 -4.28 -23.36
C VAL A 125 -0.35 -3.20 -22.87
N CYS A 126 0.66 -3.61 -22.14
CA CYS A 126 1.64 -2.68 -21.57
C CYS A 126 3.07 -3.20 -21.79
N GLY A 127 4.03 -2.30 -21.64
CA GLY A 127 5.44 -2.61 -21.65
C GLY A 127 5.86 -3.38 -20.39
N ASP A 128 7.11 -3.25 -20.01
CA ASP A 128 7.63 -3.95 -18.84
C ASP A 128 7.14 -3.32 -17.53
N GLY A 129 7.10 -4.13 -16.46
CA GLY A 129 6.93 -3.64 -15.10
C GLY A 129 5.51 -3.27 -14.70
N VAL A 130 4.50 -4.10 -15.03
CA VAL A 130 3.16 -3.94 -14.44
C VAL A 130 3.22 -3.96 -12.93
N GLY A 131 2.50 -3.06 -12.27
CA GLY A 131 2.39 -3.04 -10.81
C GLY A 131 1.96 -4.40 -10.26
N ASP A 132 2.71 -4.96 -9.34
CA ASP A 132 2.51 -6.34 -8.86
C ASP A 132 1.12 -6.56 -8.28
N ILE A 133 0.64 -5.62 -7.47
CA ILE A 133 -0.71 -5.70 -6.88
C ILE A 133 -1.78 -5.61 -7.97
N PHE A 134 -1.63 -4.67 -8.92
CA PHE A 134 -2.59 -4.52 -10.03
C PHE A 134 -2.64 -5.78 -10.89
N ARG A 135 -1.49 -6.37 -11.22
CA ARG A 135 -1.39 -7.61 -12.03
C ARG A 135 -2.12 -8.77 -11.34
N ARG A 136 -1.90 -8.95 -10.03
CA ARG A 136 -2.59 -9.99 -9.26
C ARG A 136 -4.09 -9.73 -9.15
N ASN A 137 -4.50 -8.50 -8.92
CA ASN A 137 -5.91 -8.12 -8.85
C ASN A 137 -6.62 -8.33 -10.19
N ALA A 138 -6.02 -7.92 -11.30
CA ALA A 138 -6.53 -8.16 -12.64
C ALA A 138 -6.74 -9.65 -12.90
N LEU A 139 -5.75 -10.48 -12.58
CA LEU A 139 -5.83 -11.93 -12.72
C LEU A 139 -6.95 -12.53 -11.86
N ASN A 140 -7.05 -12.12 -10.59
CA ASN A 140 -8.08 -12.58 -9.66
C ASN A 140 -9.50 -12.26 -10.14
N LEU A 141 -9.67 -11.13 -10.81
CA LEU A 141 -10.94 -10.68 -11.39
C LEU A 141 -11.22 -11.24 -12.79
N GLY A 142 -10.22 -11.86 -13.43
CA GLY A 142 -10.33 -12.32 -14.81
C GLY A 142 -10.18 -11.20 -15.85
N LEU A 143 -9.59 -10.05 -15.50
CA LEU A 143 -9.20 -9.01 -16.46
C LEU A 143 -7.88 -9.41 -17.12
N THR A 144 -7.86 -9.37 -18.46
CA THR A 144 -6.67 -9.76 -19.23
C THR A 144 -5.63 -8.65 -19.29
N VAL A 145 -4.44 -8.94 -18.78
CA VAL A 145 -3.25 -8.07 -18.89
C VAL A 145 -2.15 -8.81 -19.65
N VAL A 146 -1.59 -8.14 -20.64
CA VAL A 146 -0.56 -8.67 -21.56
C VAL A 146 0.67 -7.76 -21.49
N GLN A 147 1.81 -8.33 -21.14
CA GLN A 147 3.09 -7.62 -21.17
C GLN A 147 3.82 -7.94 -22.47
N SER A 148 4.02 -6.93 -23.32
CA SER A 148 4.78 -7.05 -24.56
C SER A 148 5.32 -5.68 -24.99
N ARG A 149 6.60 -5.43 -24.71
CA ARG A 149 7.29 -4.20 -25.12
C ARG A 149 7.18 -3.97 -26.62
N ALA A 150 7.43 -4.99 -27.45
CA ALA A 150 7.40 -4.87 -28.90
C ALA A 150 6.00 -4.49 -29.41
N ALA A 151 4.93 -5.09 -28.85
CA ALA A 151 3.56 -4.74 -29.23
C ALA A 151 3.24 -3.29 -28.87
N VAL A 152 3.67 -2.82 -27.71
CA VAL A 152 3.47 -1.42 -27.27
C VAL A 152 4.22 -0.44 -28.17
N GLU A 153 5.50 -0.69 -28.45
CA GLU A 153 6.32 0.21 -29.28
C GLU A 153 5.72 0.40 -30.69
N GLU A 154 5.23 -0.68 -31.28
CA GLU A 154 4.75 -0.69 -32.68
C GLU A 154 3.29 -0.29 -32.86
N ALA A 155 2.45 -0.42 -31.83
CA ALA A 155 1.02 -0.10 -31.90
C ALA A 155 0.78 1.36 -32.31
N GLN A 156 -0.24 1.55 -33.16
CA GLN A 156 -0.75 2.88 -33.54
C GLN A 156 -2.24 2.96 -33.22
N GLU A 157 -2.71 4.19 -33.08
CA GLU A 157 -4.13 4.45 -32.84
C GLU A 157 -5.00 3.82 -33.93
N GLY A 158 -6.03 3.08 -33.54
CA GLY A 158 -6.94 2.41 -34.47
C GLY A 158 -6.41 1.10 -35.08
N ASP A 159 -5.20 0.63 -34.73
CA ASP A 159 -4.75 -0.71 -35.13
C ASP A 159 -5.71 -1.77 -34.58
N ARG A 160 -6.06 -2.76 -35.40
CA ARG A 160 -6.87 -3.90 -34.96
C ARG A 160 -6.00 -4.96 -34.34
N PHE A 161 -6.38 -5.41 -33.16
CA PHE A 161 -5.69 -6.45 -32.40
C PHE A 161 -6.58 -7.66 -32.18
N SER A 162 -5.96 -8.82 -32.03
CA SER A 162 -6.58 -10.02 -31.50
C SER A 162 -5.67 -10.72 -30.49
N LEU A 163 -6.28 -11.38 -29.52
CA LEU A 163 -5.61 -12.22 -28.53
C LEU A 163 -6.23 -13.60 -28.53
N ASP A 164 -5.45 -14.62 -28.86
CA ASP A 164 -5.84 -16.01 -28.66
C ASP A 164 -5.65 -16.35 -27.18
N THR A 165 -6.73 -16.66 -26.48
CA THR A 165 -6.69 -16.87 -25.01
C THR A 165 -6.05 -18.21 -24.61
N ALA A 166 -5.97 -19.19 -25.53
CA ALA A 166 -5.34 -20.48 -25.26
C ALA A 166 -3.80 -20.40 -25.32
N SER A 167 -3.30 -19.86 -26.44
CA SER A 167 -1.86 -19.69 -26.65
C SER A 167 -1.30 -18.41 -26.04
N ARG A 168 -2.19 -17.48 -25.67
CA ARG A 168 -1.86 -16.10 -25.26
C ARG A 168 -1.14 -15.28 -26.35
N ARG A 169 -1.18 -15.70 -27.59
CA ARG A 169 -0.57 -14.99 -28.71
C ARG A 169 -1.35 -13.72 -29.01
N LEU A 170 -0.68 -12.58 -28.92
CA LEU A 170 -1.20 -11.27 -29.31
C LEU A 170 -0.86 -11.01 -30.78
N THR A 171 -1.82 -10.59 -31.60
CA THR A 171 -1.59 -10.27 -33.01
C THR A 171 -2.12 -8.88 -33.31
N ASN A 172 -1.29 -8.04 -33.92
CA ASN A 172 -1.73 -6.81 -34.56
C ASN A 172 -2.15 -7.18 -36.01
N GLU A 173 -3.44 -7.26 -36.23
CA GLU A 173 -4.06 -7.68 -37.52
C GLU A 173 -3.81 -6.65 -38.62
N THR A 174 -3.78 -5.36 -38.26
CA THR A 174 -3.50 -4.27 -39.21
C THR A 174 -2.09 -4.37 -39.77
N ARG A 175 -1.14 -4.79 -38.97
CA ARG A 175 0.28 -4.88 -39.31
C ARG A 175 0.70 -6.31 -39.67
N GLN A 176 -0.17 -7.27 -39.53
CA GLN A 176 0.08 -8.72 -39.72
C GLN A 176 1.31 -9.20 -38.90
N LYS A 177 1.40 -8.78 -37.65
CA LYS A 177 2.50 -9.08 -36.76
C LYS A 177 2.00 -9.71 -35.46
N SER A 178 2.64 -10.81 -35.04
CA SER A 178 2.31 -11.50 -33.79
C SER A 178 3.44 -11.32 -32.77
N TYR A 179 3.04 -11.33 -31.52
CA TYR A 179 3.91 -11.14 -30.36
C TYR A 179 3.62 -12.25 -29.34
N ASP A 180 4.66 -12.75 -28.71
CA ASP A 180 4.57 -13.69 -27.59
C ASP A 180 4.74 -12.92 -26.28
N PRO A 181 3.67 -12.75 -25.49
CA PRO A 181 3.71 -12.02 -24.22
C PRO A 181 4.50 -12.76 -23.16
N VAL A 182 4.88 -12.04 -22.08
CA VAL A 182 5.44 -12.64 -20.87
C VAL A 182 4.50 -13.76 -20.38
N PRO A 183 5.01 -14.99 -20.18
CA PRO A 183 4.17 -16.12 -19.77
C PRO A 183 3.64 -15.96 -18.33
N LEU A 184 2.52 -16.56 -18.05
CA LEU A 184 1.99 -16.74 -16.69
C LEU A 184 2.66 -17.96 -16.03
N THR A 185 2.76 -17.94 -14.70
CA THR A 185 3.10 -19.13 -13.93
C THR A 185 1.98 -20.18 -14.05
N PRO A 186 2.26 -21.49 -13.81
CA PRO A 186 1.23 -22.52 -13.86
C PRO A 186 0.00 -22.23 -13.00
N LYS A 187 0.21 -21.62 -11.80
CA LYS A 187 -0.90 -21.28 -10.91
C LYS A 187 -1.69 -20.06 -11.40
N GLU A 188 -1.02 -19.07 -11.93
CA GLU A 188 -1.68 -17.91 -12.55
C GLU A 188 -2.54 -18.35 -13.75
N GLU A 189 -2.05 -19.31 -14.52
CA GLU A 189 -2.82 -19.89 -15.62
C GLU A 189 -4.03 -20.69 -15.12
N ASP A 190 -3.95 -21.41 -13.98
CA ASP A 190 -5.07 -22.08 -13.34
C ASP A 190 -6.13 -21.06 -12.88
N ILE A 191 -5.72 -19.96 -12.24
CA ILE A 191 -6.62 -18.86 -11.82
C ILE A 191 -7.33 -18.27 -13.05
N ARG A 192 -6.58 -17.96 -14.10
CA ARG A 192 -7.13 -17.40 -15.35
C ARG A 192 -8.16 -18.35 -15.97
N ARG A 193 -7.81 -19.63 -16.13
CA ARG A 193 -8.71 -20.65 -16.71
C ARG A 193 -9.96 -20.90 -15.87
N SER A 194 -9.86 -20.72 -14.55
CA SER A 194 -10.99 -20.82 -13.63
C SER A 194 -11.91 -19.60 -13.68
N GLY A 195 -11.53 -18.52 -14.39
CA GLY A 195 -12.29 -17.27 -14.43
C GLY A 195 -12.08 -16.38 -13.20
N GLY A 196 -10.98 -16.57 -12.47
CA GLY A 196 -10.59 -15.77 -11.33
C GLY A 196 -10.59 -16.53 -10.01
N ILE A 197 -10.27 -15.81 -8.95
CA ILE A 197 -10.02 -16.40 -7.60
C ILE A 197 -11.30 -16.92 -6.92
N ILE A 198 -12.47 -16.35 -7.21
CA ILE A 198 -13.75 -16.73 -6.57
C ILE A 198 -14.12 -18.19 -6.91
N ALA A 199 -13.95 -18.60 -8.16
CA ALA A 199 -14.24 -19.98 -8.57
C ALA A 199 -13.29 -20.97 -7.88
N ILE A 200 -12.03 -20.62 -7.72
CA ILE A 200 -11.08 -21.40 -6.96
C ILE A 200 -11.48 -21.44 -5.48
N GLY A 201 -11.84 -20.29 -4.92
CA GLY A 201 -12.26 -20.18 -3.53
C GLY A 201 -13.43 -21.08 -3.18
N ARG A 202 -14.47 -21.14 -4.05
CA ARG A 202 -15.61 -22.04 -3.87
C ARG A 202 -15.20 -23.53 -3.83
N ARG A 203 -14.23 -23.91 -4.67
CA ARG A 203 -13.70 -25.28 -4.71
C ARG A 203 -12.90 -25.62 -3.45
N GLU A 204 -12.07 -24.68 -2.99
CA GLU A 204 -11.15 -24.90 -1.86
C GLU A 204 -11.76 -24.63 -0.49
N PHE A 205 -12.90 -23.94 -0.43
CA PHE A 205 -13.55 -23.56 0.81
C PHE A 205 -13.89 -24.77 1.69
N ALA A 206 -14.53 -25.81 1.13
CA ALA A 206 -14.89 -27.01 1.85
C ALA A 206 -13.68 -27.74 2.46
N GLU A 207 -12.54 -27.71 1.76
CA GLU A 207 -11.29 -28.31 2.23
C GLU A 207 -10.63 -27.50 3.35
N SER A 208 -10.76 -26.16 3.32
CA SER A 208 -10.07 -25.25 4.24
C SER A 208 -10.68 -25.26 5.64
N VAL A 209 -11.99 -25.48 5.76
CA VAL A 209 -12.71 -25.51 7.05
C VAL A 209 -12.19 -26.58 7.99
N GLU A 210 -11.73 -27.70 7.45
CA GLU A 210 -11.20 -28.82 8.22
C GLU A 210 -9.72 -28.68 8.59
N ARG A 211 -9.00 -27.74 7.95
CA ARG A 211 -7.55 -27.56 8.16
C ARG A 211 -7.27 -26.57 9.29
N LYS A 212 -6.65 -27.06 10.35
CA LYS A 212 -6.06 -26.18 11.37
C LYS A 212 -4.66 -25.76 10.90
N PRO A 213 -4.30 -24.47 11.01
CA PRO A 213 -2.94 -24.04 10.68
C PRO A 213 -1.94 -24.70 11.64
N VAL A 214 -0.90 -25.29 11.07
CA VAL A 214 0.23 -25.82 11.81
C VAL A 214 1.47 -25.02 11.39
N ILE A 215 2.04 -24.25 12.30
CA ILE A 215 3.23 -23.46 12.06
C ILE A 215 4.45 -24.29 12.47
N GLU A 216 5.34 -24.56 11.50
CA GLU A 216 6.52 -25.37 11.70
C GLU A 216 7.73 -24.72 11.02
N TRP A 217 8.68 -24.29 11.81
CA TRP A 217 9.86 -23.57 11.36
C TRP A 217 10.88 -24.51 10.66
N PRO A 218 11.67 -23.99 9.71
CA PRO A 218 12.69 -24.79 9.04
C PRO A 218 13.75 -25.27 10.04
N GLY A 219 14.24 -26.51 9.88
CA GLY A 219 15.35 -26.98 10.67
C GLY A 219 16.63 -26.17 10.39
N ALA A 220 17.56 -26.17 11.35
CA ALA A 220 18.76 -25.32 11.34
C ALA A 220 19.57 -25.41 10.04
N GLN A 221 19.69 -26.60 9.43
CA GLN A 221 20.41 -26.79 8.18
C GLN A 221 19.76 -26.05 7.01
N LEU A 222 18.45 -26.11 6.88
CA LEU A 222 17.70 -25.45 5.82
C LEU A 222 17.65 -23.94 6.04
N ALA A 223 17.43 -23.50 7.28
CA ALA A 223 17.37 -22.09 7.64
C ALA A 223 18.61 -21.30 7.20
N ARG A 224 19.78 -21.95 7.11
CA ARG A 224 21.03 -21.31 6.64
C ARG A 224 20.95 -20.75 5.22
N SER A 225 20.10 -21.31 4.35
CA SER A 225 19.94 -20.91 2.95
C SER A 225 18.70 -20.04 2.69
N LEU A 226 17.89 -19.76 3.72
CA LEU A 226 16.65 -19.01 3.61
C LEU A 226 16.80 -17.59 4.20
N THR A 227 16.21 -16.62 3.53
CA THR A 227 16.04 -15.26 4.07
C THR A 227 15.06 -15.27 5.24
N THR A 228 15.00 -14.21 6.03
CA THR A 228 13.98 -14.06 7.10
C THR A 228 12.58 -14.25 6.53
N SER A 229 12.27 -13.59 5.40
CA SER A 229 10.97 -13.72 4.73
C SER A 229 10.69 -15.17 4.29
N GLU A 230 11.67 -15.85 3.71
CA GLU A 230 11.48 -17.24 3.28
C GLU A 230 11.29 -18.21 4.45
N GLN A 231 11.93 -17.97 5.58
CA GLN A 231 11.70 -18.78 6.81
C GLN A 231 10.28 -18.62 7.31
N ILE A 232 9.73 -17.38 7.30
CA ILE A 232 8.33 -17.12 7.68
C ILE A 232 7.39 -17.84 6.70
N VAL A 233 7.59 -17.69 5.39
CA VAL A 233 6.78 -18.37 4.36
C VAL A 233 6.86 -19.89 4.53
N TRP A 234 8.05 -20.43 4.78
CA TRP A 234 8.24 -21.84 5.05
C TRP A 234 7.41 -22.31 6.23
N ALA A 235 7.42 -21.57 7.34
CA ALA A 235 6.68 -21.93 8.55
C ALA A 235 5.17 -21.94 8.32
N HIS A 236 4.68 -21.04 7.47
CA HIS A 236 3.25 -20.82 7.23
C HIS A 236 2.70 -21.57 5.99
N ARG A 237 3.54 -22.33 5.24
CA ARG A 237 3.04 -23.02 4.04
C ARG A 237 1.98 -24.07 4.39
N VAL A 238 0.91 -24.11 3.62
CA VAL A 238 -0.18 -25.08 3.75
C VAL A 238 0.26 -26.47 3.28
N ASP A 239 0.90 -26.50 2.10
CA ASP A 239 1.38 -27.70 1.46
C ASP A 239 2.82 -27.95 1.90
N ARG A 240 3.02 -28.98 2.71
CA ARG A 240 4.33 -29.28 3.34
C ARG A 240 5.44 -29.59 2.34
N GLU A 241 5.07 -30.15 1.19
CA GLU A 241 6.00 -30.49 0.11
C GLU A 241 6.30 -29.29 -0.82
N ALA A 242 5.62 -28.14 -0.63
CA ALA A 242 5.84 -26.97 -1.47
C ALA A 242 7.22 -26.36 -1.21
N GLU A 243 7.95 -26.11 -2.29
CA GLU A 243 9.23 -25.41 -2.25
C GLU A 243 9.03 -23.91 -2.00
N VAL A 244 9.82 -23.35 -1.09
CA VAL A 244 9.89 -21.91 -0.86
C VAL A 244 11.10 -21.36 -1.61
N ARG A 245 10.85 -20.80 -2.79
CA ARG A 245 11.88 -20.16 -3.64
C ARG A 245 11.25 -19.06 -4.51
N PRO A 246 12.03 -18.08 -4.95
CA PRO A 246 11.54 -17.08 -5.87
C PRO A 246 10.82 -17.65 -7.10
N GLY A 247 9.63 -17.13 -7.40
CA GLY A 247 8.81 -17.55 -8.54
C GLY A 247 7.93 -18.77 -8.33
N ALA A 248 8.07 -19.52 -7.23
CA ALA A 248 7.20 -20.65 -6.91
C ALA A 248 5.95 -20.17 -6.15
N THR A 249 4.77 -20.38 -6.72
CA THR A 249 3.50 -20.01 -6.05
C THR A 249 3.04 -21.12 -5.13
N LEU A 250 2.76 -20.78 -3.86
CA LEU A 250 2.30 -21.73 -2.84
C LEU A 250 1.16 -21.10 -2.01
N ARG A 251 0.45 -21.95 -1.25
CA ARG A 251 -0.55 -21.52 -0.27
C ARG A 251 0.14 -21.21 1.06
N VAL A 252 -0.13 -20.03 1.63
CA VAL A 252 0.50 -19.57 2.87
C VAL A 252 -0.58 -19.14 3.86
N PHE A 253 -0.63 -19.76 5.05
CA PHE A 253 -1.50 -19.35 6.15
C PHE A 253 -1.19 -17.91 6.57
N SER A 254 -2.23 -17.19 6.92
CA SER A 254 -2.14 -15.80 7.33
C SER A 254 -2.50 -15.66 8.82
N ASP A 255 -1.65 -14.99 9.59
CA ASP A 255 -1.92 -14.72 11.01
C ASP A 255 -2.99 -13.65 11.18
N LEU A 256 -3.00 -12.67 10.28
CA LEU A 256 -3.97 -11.58 10.25
C LEU A 256 -4.27 -11.19 8.79
N LEU A 257 -5.51 -10.84 8.52
CA LEU A 257 -6.02 -10.46 7.21
C LEU A 257 -6.77 -9.11 7.34
N PRO A 258 -6.05 -7.99 7.45
CA PRO A 258 -6.66 -6.69 7.72
C PRO A 258 -7.15 -6.01 6.45
N ALA A 259 -8.35 -5.41 6.53
CA ALA A 259 -8.94 -4.49 5.56
C ALA A 259 -9.07 -3.09 6.15
N SER A 260 -9.06 -2.06 5.29
CA SER A 260 -9.59 -0.76 5.63
C SER A 260 -11.10 -0.69 5.33
N ASP A 261 -11.78 0.35 5.84
CA ASP A 261 -13.18 0.63 5.47
C ASP A 261 -13.36 0.82 3.95
N GLY A 262 -12.33 1.27 3.24
CA GLY A 262 -12.36 1.40 1.79
C GLY A 262 -12.29 0.06 1.04
N THR A 263 -11.59 -0.92 1.58
CA THR A 263 -11.36 -2.23 0.91
C THR A 263 -12.26 -3.34 1.43
N ALA A 264 -12.81 -3.18 2.63
CA ALA A 264 -13.70 -4.15 3.25
C ALA A 264 -14.97 -4.49 2.42
N PRO A 265 -15.69 -3.54 1.81
CA PRO A 265 -16.90 -3.87 1.04
C PRO A 265 -16.65 -4.89 -0.07
N PHE A 266 -15.56 -4.73 -0.82
CA PHE A 266 -15.23 -5.65 -1.88
C PHE A 266 -14.71 -7.01 -1.36
N ALA A 267 -13.96 -7.01 -0.27
CA ALA A 267 -13.55 -8.25 0.40
C ALA A 267 -14.76 -9.03 0.94
N ILE A 268 -15.73 -8.34 1.54
CA ILE A 268 -17.00 -8.90 2.02
C ILE A 268 -17.82 -9.50 0.86
N HIS A 269 -17.91 -8.76 -0.25
CA HIS A 269 -18.58 -9.28 -1.45
C HIS A 269 -17.95 -10.61 -1.90
N THR A 270 -16.63 -10.64 -2.03
CA THR A 270 -15.88 -11.83 -2.43
C THR A 270 -16.07 -12.97 -1.43
N PHE A 271 -15.96 -12.70 -0.13
CA PHE A 271 -16.22 -13.65 0.93
C PHE A 271 -17.62 -14.27 0.81
N ASN A 272 -18.64 -13.44 0.65
CA ASN A 272 -20.02 -13.91 0.50
C ASN A 272 -20.22 -14.75 -0.77
N GLN A 273 -19.55 -14.41 -1.86
CA GLN A 273 -19.56 -15.18 -3.11
C GLN A 273 -18.93 -16.57 -2.97
N ILE A 274 -17.94 -16.72 -2.10
CA ILE A 274 -17.24 -17.98 -1.84
C ILE A 274 -18.02 -18.82 -0.82
N THR A 275 -18.41 -18.24 0.32
CA THR A 275 -18.89 -18.96 1.52
C THR A 275 -20.41 -18.98 1.67
N GLY A 276 -21.15 -18.12 0.94
CA GLY A 276 -22.56 -17.88 1.20
C GLY A 276 -22.83 -17.04 2.45
N GLY A 277 -21.80 -16.42 3.06
CA GLY A 277 -21.89 -15.58 4.26
C GLY A 277 -21.62 -16.32 5.57
N GLU A 278 -21.17 -17.57 5.51
CA GLU A 278 -20.80 -18.36 6.71
C GLU A 278 -19.54 -17.81 7.37
N THR A 279 -19.48 -17.88 8.71
CA THR A 279 -18.31 -17.41 9.48
C THR A 279 -17.18 -18.43 9.46
N ILE A 280 -15.97 -17.97 9.03
CA ILE A 280 -14.78 -18.81 9.07
C ILE A 280 -13.59 -17.95 9.46
N TYR A 281 -12.69 -18.50 10.28
CA TYR A 281 -11.46 -17.83 10.73
C TYR A 281 -11.68 -16.40 11.25
N PRO A 282 -12.69 -16.09 12.11
CA PRO A 282 -12.99 -14.73 12.54
C PRO A 282 -11.82 -14.04 13.25
N ARG A 283 -10.89 -14.81 13.83
CA ARG A 283 -9.69 -14.27 14.49
C ARG A 283 -8.62 -13.78 13.53
N GLN A 284 -8.68 -14.13 12.24
CA GLN A 284 -7.75 -13.65 11.22
C GLN A 284 -8.29 -12.42 10.50
N ALA A 285 -9.60 -12.31 10.37
CA ALA A 285 -10.25 -11.17 9.73
C ALA A 285 -10.22 -9.94 10.65
N ALA A 286 -9.73 -8.82 10.13
CA ALA A 286 -9.71 -7.56 10.86
C ALA A 286 -10.13 -6.41 9.94
N ILE A 287 -10.74 -5.37 10.51
CA ILE A 287 -11.18 -4.17 9.78
C ILE A 287 -10.80 -2.94 10.59
N ALA A 288 -10.14 -1.97 9.95
CA ALA A 288 -9.90 -0.65 10.51
C ALA A 288 -10.65 0.42 9.71
N ASN A 289 -11.36 1.31 10.43
CA ASN A 289 -12.05 2.44 9.84
C ASN A 289 -11.13 3.66 9.85
N ASP A 290 -10.34 3.82 8.80
CA ASP A 290 -9.25 4.80 8.74
C ASP A 290 -9.12 5.56 7.40
N HIS A 291 -9.89 5.23 6.36
CA HIS A 291 -9.81 5.86 5.05
C HIS A 291 -10.99 6.79 4.75
N PHE A 292 -12.21 6.31 4.92
CA PHE A 292 -13.44 7.02 4.56
C PHE A 292 -14.20 7.51 5.79
N VAL A 293 -13.48 7.94 6.80
CA VAL A 293 -14.02 8.51 8.04
C VAL A 293 -13.75 10.02 8.07
N PHE A 294 -14.46 10.74 8.90
CA PHE A 294 -14.28 12.20 9.14
C PHE A 294 -14.36 13.10 7.88
N SER A 295 -14.80 12.58 6.75
CA SER A 295 -14.92 13.33 5.51
C SER A 295 -16.17 14.22 5.45
N GLY A 296 -17.20 13.88 6.22
CA GLY A 296 -18.52 14.50 6.19
C GLY A 296 -19.38 14.11 4.99
N ARG A 297 -19.01 13.06 4.24
CA ARG A 297 -19.76 12.60 3.05
C ARG A 297 -20.58 11.33 3.36
N ASN A 298 -21.88 11.32 3.01
CA ASN A 298 -22.76 10.17 3.20
C ASN A 298 -22.28 8.89 2.48
N ALA A 299 -21.55 9.02 1.37
CA ALA A 299 -20.98 7.86 0.68
C ALA A 299 -19.94 7.14 1.53
N ASP A 300 -19.14 7.88 2.28
CA ASP A 300 -18.10 7.35 3.16
C ASP A 300 -18.73 6.67 4.39
N ASP A 301 -19.78 7.24 4.95
CA ASP A 301 -20.54 6.61 6.05
C ASP A 301 -21.12 5.25 5.64
N ARG A 302 -21.49 5.07 4.36
CA ARG A 302 -21.93 3.77 3.84
C ARG A 302 -20.79 2.74 3.83
N GLN A 303 -19.57 3.11 3.45
CA GLN A 303 -18.41 2.22 3.49
C GLN A 303 -18.18 1.68 4.90
N THR A 304 -18.12 2.60 5.86
CA THR A 304 -17.97 2.29 7.28
C THR A 304 -19.10 1.40 7.80
N SER A 305 -20.35 1.66 7.37
CA SER A 305 -21.52 0.88 7.78
C SER A 305 -21.47 -0.55 7.26
N ILE A 306 -21.08 -0.78 6.01
CA ILE A 306 -20.95 -2.13 5.43
C ILE A 306 -19.93 -2.95 6.24
N GLY A 307 -18.77 -2.39 6.53
CA GLY A 307 -17.73 -3.05 7.34
C GLY A 307 -18.19 -3.34 8.76
N ARG A 308 -18.87 -2.39 9.40
CA ARG A 308 -19.42 -2.54 10.76
C ARG A 308 -20.48 -3.64 10.84
N ASP A 309 -21.42 -3.66 9.90
CA ASP A 309 -22.50 -4.65 9.91
C ASP A 309 -21.97 -6.05 9.64
N PHE A 310 -20.98 -6.20 8.76
CA PHE A 310 -20.26 -7.45 8.56
C PHE A 310 -19.50 -7.87 9.83
N ALA A 311 -18.73 -6.98 10.46
CA ALA A 311 -18.01 -7.28 11.67
C ALA A 311 -18.94 -7.76 12.80
N ARG A 312 -20.11 -7.11 12.95
CA ARG A 312 -21.14 -7.53 13.92
C ARG A 312 -21.71 -8.92 13.59
N LEU A 313 -22.03 -9.18 12.32
CA LEU A 313 -22.55 -10.46 11.86
C LEU A 313 -21.54 -11.59 12.09
N GLN A 314 -20.26 -11.34 11.84
CA GLN A 314 -19.19 -12.31 11.97
C GLN A 314 -18.57 -12.39 13.38
N GLY A 315 -19.06 -11.60 14.34
CA GLY A 315 -18.54 -11.58 15.70
C GLY A 315 -17.13 -10.98 15.82
N ILE A 316 -16.73 -10.11 14.87
CA ILE A 316 -15.43 -9.43 14.86
C ILE A 316 -15.55 -8.19 15.75
N GLY A 317 -14.93 -8.24 16.92
CA GLY A 317 -14.85 -7.11 17.87
C GLY A 317 -13.42 -6.63 18.09
N LYS A 318 -13.24 -5.68 19.02
CA LYS A 318 -11.88 -5.25 19.43
C LYS A 318 -11.07 -6.46 19.94
N PRO A 319 -9.78 -6.57 19.63
CA PRO A 319 -8.96 -5.61 18.90
C PRO A 319 -8.99 -5.75 17.36
N TYR A 320 -9.76 -6.67 16.80
CA TYR A 320 -9.79 -6.94 15.34
C TYR A 320 -10.67 -5.95 14.55
N TYR A 321 -11.52 -5.18 15.24
CA TYR A 321 -12.32 -4.11 14.65
C TYR A 321 -11.94 -2.77 15.26
N ALA A 322 -11.26 -1.91 14.50
CA ALA A 322 -10.94 -0.55 14.89
C ALA A 322 -12.05 0.41 14.45
N THR A 323 -12.63 1.15 15.41
CA THR A 323 -13.62 2.19 15.13
C THR A 323 -12.94 3.47 14.63
N PRO A 324 -13.69 4.42 13.98
CA PRO A 324 -13.12 5.70 13.59
C PRO A 324 -12.37 6.39 14.73
N GLY A 325 -11.11 6.79 14.48
CA GLY A 325 -10.24 7.43 15.47
C GLY A 325 -9.43 6.48 16.36
N ASP A 326 -9.72 5.19 16.38
CA ASP A 326 -8.87 4.21 17.08
C ASP A 326 -7.44 4.16 16.50
N GLY A 327 -7.32 4.31 15.18
CA GLY A 327 -6.02 4.43 14.52
C GLY A 327 -6.01 3.95 13.07
N ILE A 328 -4.97 4.36 12.37
CA ILE A 328 -4.62 3.83 11.06
C ILE A 328 -4.12 2.40 11.28
N PHE A 329 -4.58 1.45 10.48
CA PHE A 329 -4.35 0.04 10.78
C PHE A 329 -2.88 -0.39 10.84
N HIS A 330 -1.97 0.34 10.19
CA HIS A 330 -0.52 0.13 10.26
C HIS A 330 0.11 0.53 11.61
N PHE A 331 -0.57 1.30 12.44
CA PHE A 331 -0.21 1.62 13.82
C PHE A 331 -1.09 0.87 14.83
N TYR A 332 -2.39 0.83 14.57
CA TYR A 332 -3.35 0.25 15.50
C TYR A 332 -3.08 -1.24 15.75
N PHE A 333 -3.00 -2.07 14.71
CA PHE A 333 -2.84 -3.51 14.91
C PHE A 333 -1.50 -3.92 15.57
N PRO A 334 -0.34 -3.29 15.24
CA PRO A 334 0.87 -3.48 16.03
C PRO A 334 0.70 -3.13 17.52
N GLU A 335 0.09 -1.99 17.84
CA GLU A 335 -0.15 -1.56 19.23
C GLU A 335 -1.10 -2.49 20.00
N GLN A 336 -1.97 -3.23 19.30
CA GLN A 336 -2.84 -4.25 19.89
C GLN A 336 -2.18 -5.64 19.99
N GLY A 337 -0.92 -5.79 19.58
CA GLY A 337 -0.22 -7.08 19.60
C GLY A 337 -0.73 -8.08 18.55
N LEU A 338 -1.41 -7.61 17.50
CA LEU A 338 -1.88 -8.45 16.39
C LEU A 338 -0.86 -8.59 15.27
N VAL A 339 0.09 -7.69 15.19
CA VAL A 339 1.29 -7.79 14.35
C VAL A 339 2.43 -8.21 15.26
N ILE A 340 3.01 -9.37 15.03
CA ILE A 340 4.06 -9.95 15.87
C ILE A 340 5.24 -10.43 15.02
N PRO A 341 6.46 -10.48 15.59
CA PRO A 341 7.61 -11.01 14.87
C PRO A 341 7.38 -12.41 14.35
N GLY A 342 7.74 -12.66 13.09
CA GLY A 342 7.56 -13.97 12.46
C GLY A 342 6.17 -14.20 11.85
N ALA A 343 5.24 -13.26 11.94
CA ALA A 343 3.91 -13.39 11.37
C ALA A 343 3.90 -13.13 9.85
N PHE A 344 2.91 -13.75 9.16
CA PHE A 344 2.61 -13.50 7.75
C PHE A 344 1.26 -12.78 7.64
N ILE A 345 1.29 -11.52 7.17
CA ILE A 345 0.14 -10.59 7.24
C ILE A 345 -0.12 -9.94 5.87
N PRO A 346 -0.94 -10.56 5.01
CA PRO A 346 -1.43 -9.90 3.80
C PRO A 346 -2.59 -8.96 4.14
N GLY A 347 -2.38 -7.66 3.94
CA GLY A 347 -3.37 -6.63 4.18
C GLY A 347 -3.87 -5.96 2.90
N ALA A 348 -5.15 -5.60 2.86
CA ALA A 348 -5.74 -4.94 1.70
C ALA A 348 -5.40 -3.44 1.66
N ASP A 349 -4.13 -3.14 1.86
CA ASP A 349 -3.52 -1.83 1.69
C ASP A 349 -2.07 -1.96 1.22
N SER A 350 -1.62 -1.06 0.34
CA SER A 350 -0.26 -1.09 -0.20
C SER A 350 0.83 -0.88 0.85
N HIS A 351 0.53 -0.18 1.94
CA HIS A 351 1.47 0.10 3.02
C HIS A 351 1.47 -0.97 4.14
N SER A 352 0.78 -2.11 3.98
CA SER A 352 0.91 -3.26 4.87
C SER A 352 2.36 -3.73 5.03
N ARG A 353 3.23 -3.33 4.11
CA ARG A 353 4.70 -3.51 4.19
C ARG A 353 5.31 -2.91 5.46
N ALA A 354 4.67 -1.90 6.08
CA ALA A 354 5.05 -1.31 7.36
C ALA A 354 5.24 -2.35 8.48
N TYR A 355 4.52 -3.47 8.40
CA TYR A 355 4.65 -4.56 9.38
C TYR A 355 6.04 -5.20 9.41
N GLY A 356 6.86 -5.00 8.36
CA GLY A 356 8.24 -5.42 8.34
C GLY A 356 9.15 -4.74 9.37
N ALA A 357 8.76 -3.57 9.86
CA ALA A 357 9.44 -2.90 10.98
C ALA A 357 9.38 -3.71 12.28
N TYR A 358 8.32 -4.50 12.42
CA TYR A 358 8.03 -5.32 13.59
C TYR A 358 8.50 -6.78 13.43
N GLY A 359 9.26 -7.08 12.38
CA GLY A 359 9.75 -8.43 12.09
C GLY A 359 8.70 -9.39 11.52
N ALA A 360 7.61 -8.88 10.95
CA ALA A 360 6.58 -9.64 10.26
C ALA A 360 6.67 -9.46 8.74
N ILE A 361 6.22 -10.42 7.96
CA ILE A 361 5.98 -10.18 6.53
C ILE A 361 4.65 -9.44 6.38
N GLY A 362 4.70 -8.17 6.02
CA GLY A 362 3.56 -7.41 5.56
C GLY A 362 3.58 -7.29 4.04
N ILE A 363 2.49 -7.65 3.36
CA ILE A 363 2.32 -7.48 1.92
C ILE A 363 0.99 -6.81 1.60
N GLY A 364 1.00 -5.96 0.57
CA GLY A 364 -0.24 -5.40 0.03
C GLY A 364 -0.93 -6.42 -0.89
N VAL A 365 -2.22 -6.67 -0.65
CA VAL A 365 -3.08 -7.51 -1.48
C VAL A 365 -4.34 -6.77 -1.90
N GLY A 366 -5.07 -7.29 -2.87
CA GLY A 366 -6.37 -6.78 -3.24
C GLY A 366 -7.49 -7.32 -2.35
N SER A 367 -8.66 -6.69 -2.44
CA SER A 367 -9.85 -7.07 -1.70
C SER A 367 -10.34 -8.48 -2.02
N THR A 368 -10.24 -8.93 -3.28
CA THR A 368 -10.64 -10.29 -3.68
C THR A 368 -9.73 -11.35 -3.08
N GLN A 369 -8.41 -11.09 -3.06
CA GLN A 369 -7.46 -11.99 -2.41
C GLN A 369 -7.67 -12.01 -0.90
N LEU A 370 -8.01 -10.87 -0.29
CA LEU A 370 -8.34 -10.80 1.12
C LEU A 370 -9.63 -11.57 1.44
N GLY A 371 -10.70 -11.37 0.66
CA GLY A 371 -11.96 -12.12 0.83
C GLY A 371 -11.78 -13.63 0.66
N PHE A 372 -10.91 -14.05 -0.28
CA PHE A 372 -10.46 -15.43 -0.40
C PHE A 372 -9.76 -15.91 0.88
N GLY A 373 -8.84 -15.10 1.42
CA GLY A 373 -8.13 -15.41 2.67
C GLY A 373 -9.08 -15.52 3.87
N TRP A 374 -10.09 -14.66 3.99
CA TRP A 374 -11.13 -14.75 5.01
C TRP A 374 -11.97 -16.05 4.89
N SER A 375 -12.09 -16.56 3.66
CA SER A 375 -12.82 -17.81 3.39
C SER A 375 -12.00 -19.06 3.68
N THR A 376 -10.68 -19.02 3.50
CA THR A 376 -9.80 -20.20 3.49
C THR A 376 -8.74 -20.22 4.59
N GLY A 377 -8.45 -19.07 5.22
CA GLY A 377 -7.38 -18.91 6.21
C GLY A 377 -5.98 -18.75 5.61
N TYR A 378 -5.83 -18.79 4.28
CA TYR A 378 -4.56 -18.67 3.57
C TYR A 378 -4.72 -17.88 2.27
N ILE A 379 -3.60 -17.46 1.70
CA ILE A 379 -3.57 -16.87 0.37
C ILE A 379 -2.58 -17.61 -0.55
N TYR A 380 -2.71 -17.41 -1.86
CA TYR A 380 -1.65 -17.76 -2.81
C TYR A 380 -0.57 -16.70 -2.77
N PHE A 381 0.66 -17.13 -2.57
CA PHE A 381 1.83 -16.26 -2.47
C PHE A 381 2.96 -16.79 -3.34
N THR A 382 3.69 -15.89 -4.00
CA THR A 382 4.88 -16.21 -4.80
C THR A 382 6.03 -15.40 -4.23
N PRO A 383 7.02 -16.03 -3.57
CA PRO A 383 8.20 -15.33 -3.08
C PRO A 383 8.92 -14.58 -4.20
N ALA A 384 9.32 -13.36 -3.92
CA ALA A 384 10.06 -12.49 -4.81
C ALA A 384 11.57 -12.79 -4.78
N LYS A 385 12.34 -12.17 -5.69
CA LYS A 385 13.80 -12.17 -5.65
C LYS A 385 14.31 -11.51 -4.37
N ARG A 386 15.52 -11.86 -3.95
CA ARG A 386 16.13 -11.53 -2.66
C ARG A 386 17.01 -10.29 -2.77
N ARG A 387 16.72 -9.25 -2.00
CA ARG A 387 17.57 -8.08 -1.90
C ARG A 387 17.94 -7.82 -0.46
N ARG A 388 19.23 -7.60 -0.18
CA ARG A 388 19.73 -7.16 1.12
C ARG A 388 20.22 -5.72 1.04
N VAL A 389 19.88 -4.93 2.04
CA VAL A 389 20.42 -3.59 2.26
C VAL A 389 21.05 -3.56 3.65
N THR A 390 22.36 -3.44 3.70
CA THR A 390 23.09 -3.31 4.97
C THR A 390 23.39 -1.84 5.25
N PHE A 391 22.92 -1.36 6.40
CA PHE A 391 23.23 -0.01 6.88
C PHE A 391 24.58 0.00 7.58
N THR A 392 25.40 1.00 7.26
CA THR A 392 26.72 1.24 7.87
C THR A 392 26.86 2.71 8.25
N GLY A 393 27.92 3.07 8.94
CA GLY A 393 28.12 4.41 9.43
C GLY A 393 27.14 4.80 10.54
N ARG A 394 27.03 6.08 10.85
CA ARG A 394 26.11 6.62 11.87
C ARG A 394 25.18 7.66 11.27
N LEU A 395 23.94 7.68 11.75
CA LEU A 395 22.97 8.73 11.40
C LEU A 395 23.58 10.10 11.69
N ARG A 396 23.44 11.01 10.72
CA ARG A 396 23.85 12.40 10.85
C ARG A 396 22.76 13.24 11.53
N PRO A 397 23.13 14.43 12.03
CA PRO A 397 22.16 15.39 12.55
C PRO A 397 20.95 15.57 11.61
N TRP A 398 19.73 15.53 12.17
CA TRP A 398 18.46 15.72 11.48
C TRP A 398 18.10 14.67 10.41
N VAL A 399 18.85 13.57 10.31
CA VAL A 399 18.53 12.44 9.41
C VAL A 399 17.66 11.46 10.14
N SER A 400 16.50 11.15 9.58
CA SER A 400 15.52 10.22 10.12
C SER A 400 15.28 9.03 9.17
N GLY A 401 14.41 8.10 9.54
CA GLY A 401 13.98 7.00 8.68
C GLY A 401 13.39 7.46 7.35
N LYS A 402 12.77 8.67 7.32
CA LYS A 402 12.28 9.28 6.08
C LYS A 402 13.42 9.60 5.11
N ASP A 403 14.50 10.15 5.61
CA ASP A 403 15.65 10.53 4.77
C ASP A 403 16.37 9.28 4.26
N VAL A 404 16.47 8.23 5.08
CA VAL A 404 17.01 6.92 4.69
C VAL A 404 16.23 6.34 3.51
N VAL A 405 14.89 6.28 3.60
CA VAL A 405 14.09 5.70 2.52
C VAL A 405 14.05 6.58 1.28
N LEU A 406 14.04 7.91 1.42
CA LEU A 406 14.14 8.82 0.26
C LEU A 406 15.48 8.65 -0.46
N ALA A 407 16.59 8.45 0.27
CA ALA A 407 17.89 8.14 -0.31
C ALA A 407 17.89 6.82 -1.08
N LEU A 408 17.28 5.77 -0.53
CA LEU A 408 17.12 4.48 -1.22
C LEU A 408 16.30 4.63 -2.50
N LEU A 409 15.14 5.30 -2.44
CA LEU A 409 14.27 5.53 -3.59
C LEU A 409 14.96 6.37 -4.68
N ARG A 410 15.76 7.36 -4.27
CA ARG A 410 16.59 8.17 -5.19
C ARG A 410 17.65 7.30 -5.87
N ARG A 411 18.35 6.44 -5.12
CA ARG A 411 19.38 5.53 -5.63
C ARG A 411 18.83 4.48 -6.60
N TRP A 412 17.70 3.87 -6.21
CA TRP A 412 17.10 2.78 -6.98
C TRP A 412 16.38 3.26 -8.24
N GLY A 413 15.99 4.54 -8.31
CA GLY A 413 15.17 5.03 -9.42
C GLY A 413 13.82 4.34 -9.48
N ARG A 414 13.28 4.17 -10.69
CA ARG A 414 11.86 3.85 -10.87
C ARG A 414 11.48 2.38 -10.73
N ALA A 415 12.40 1.41 -10.75
CA ALA A 415 11.98 0.00 -10.86
C ALA A 415 12.94 -1.01 -10.21
N GLN A 416 13.99 -0.61 -9.56
CA GLN A 416 15.03 -1.56 -9.11
C GLN A 416 14.61 -2.44 -7.94
N ALA A 417 13.55 -2.12 -7.22
CA ALA A 417 13.01 -2.97 -6.14
C ALA A 417 11.73 -3.73 -6.54
N GLN A 418 11.21 -3.49 -7.75
CA GLN A 418 10.05 -4.21 -8.24
C GLN A 418 10.32 -5.72 -8.32
N GLY A 419 9.42 -6.52 -7.77
CA GLY A 419 9.59 -7.97 -7.70
C GLY A 419 10.69 -8.43 -6.75
N MET A 420 11.09 -7.58 -5.78
CA MET A 420 12.06 -7.91 -4.74
C MET A 420 11.39 -8.02 -3.37
N SER A 421 11.88 -8.96 -2.57
CA SER A 421 11.73 -8.99 -1.11
C SER A 421 12.99 -8.34 -0.54
N VAL A 422 12.82 -7.23 0.19
CA VAL A 422 13.94 -6.45 0.70
C VAL A 422 14.15 -6.74 2.19
N GLU A 423 15.35 -7.17 2.56
CA GLU A 423 15.74 -7.34 3.95
C GLU A 423 16.76 -6.29 4.36
N PHE A 424 16.48 -5.64 5.48
CA PHE A 424 17.30 -4.58 6.04
C PHE A 424 18.14 -5.10 7.20
N VAL A 425 19.44 -4.81 7.18
CA VAL A 425 20.38 -5.16 8.23
C VAL A 425 20.88 -3.89 8.90
N ASP A 426 20.52 -3.70 10.16
CA ASP A 426 20.94 -2.60 11.03
C ASP A 426 21.73 -3.18 12.22
N ALA A 427 22.98 -3.61 11.95
CA ALA A 427 23.81 -4.29 12.93
C ALA A 427 24.13 -3.42 14.16
N GLU A 428 24.25 -2.11 13.97
CA GLU A 428 24.51 -1.14 15.02
C GLU A 428 23.24 -0.73 15.79
N ARG A 429 22.04 -1.18 15.35
CA ARG A 429 20.74 -0.91 15.97
C ARG A 429 20.43 0.58 16.13
N GLN A 430 20.79 1.36 15.13
CA GLN A 430 20.62 2.82 15.13
C GLN A 430 19.20 3.26 14.73
N LEU A 431 18.41 2.36 14.13
CA LEU A 431 17.09 2.67 13.60
C LEU A 431 16.02 2.20 14.60
N PRO A 432 15.36 3.11 15.36
CA PRO A 432 14.24 2.76 16.23
C PRO A 432 13.02 2.33 15.39
N ILE A 433 12.03 1.73 16.03
CA ILE A 433 10.82 1.21 15.34
C ILE A 433 10.13 2.26 14.47
N PRO A 434 9.95 3.54 14.86
CA PRO A 434 9.38 4.55 13.98
C PRO A 434 10.15 4.73 12.67
N TYR A 435 11.49 4.73 12.72
CA TYR A 435 12.33 4.84 11.52
C TYR A 435 12.23 3.58 10.66
N ARG A 436 12.27 2.39 11.27
CA ARG A 436 12.03 1.11 10.58
C ARG A 436 10.64 1.06 9.94
N ASN A 437 9.61 1.60 10.64
CA ASN A 437 8.25 1.69 10.11
C ASN A 437 8.21 2.54 8.84
N THR A 438 8.83 3.73 8.86
CA THR A 438 8.90 4.60 7.69
C THR A 438 9.60 3.92 6.51
N ILE A 439 10.73 3.24 6.75
CA ILE A 439 11.52 2.55 5.72
C ILE A 439 10.71 1.38 5.13
N ALA A 440 10.15 0.51 5.96
CA ALA A 440 9.36 -0.63 5.52
C ALA A 440 8.04 -0.21 4.85
N ASN A 441 7.35 0.81 5.38
CA ASN A 441 6.14 1.41 4.82
C ASN A 441 6.37 1.85 3.37
N MET A 442 7.42 2.63 3.14
CA MET A 442 7.70 3.22 1.82
C MET A 442 8.36 2.24 0.83
N MET A 443 8.48 0.96 1.17
CA MET A 443 8.75 -0.07 0.18
C MET A 443 7.58 -0.24 -0.81
N ALA A 444 6.41 0.30 -0.49
CA ALA A 444 5.30 0.44 -1.44
C ALA A 444 5.66 1.36 -2.62
N GLU A 445 6.40 2.44 -2.38
CA GLU A 445 6.87 3.40 -3.39
C GLU A 445 8.04 2.86 -4.21
N ALA A 446 8.78 1.89 -3.65
CA ALA A 446 9.79 1.12 -4.35
C ALA A 446 9.21 -0.03 -5.21
N GLU A 447 7.91 -0.28 -5.11
CA GLU A 447 7.21 -1.44 -5.72
C GLU A 447 7.77 -2.80 -5.25
N ALA A 448 8.50 -2.83 -4.12
CA ALA A 448 8.97 -4.04 -3.51
C ALA A 448 7.81 -4.90 -3.00
N GLN A 449 7.94 -6.22 -2.97
CA GLN A 449 6.92 -7.11 -2.43
C GLN A 449 6.70 -6.85 -0.93
N ASN A 450 7.81 -6.76 -0.19
CA ASN A 450 7.85 -6.41 1.22
C ASN A 450 9.19 -5.74 1.55
N GLY A 451 9.29 -5.18 2.75
CA GLY A 451 10.54 -4.75 3.36
C GLY A 451 10.55 -5.19 4.82
N ILE A 452 11.56 -5.90 5.28
CA ILE A 452 11.58 -6.48 6.62
C ILE A 452 12.92 -6.22 7.33
N PHE A 453 12.82 -5.92 8.60
CA PHE A 453 13.93 -6.01 9.57
C PHE A 453 13.77 -7.32 10.34
N ALA A 454 14.82 -8.14 10.40
CA ALA A 454 14.82 -9.30 11.26
C ALA A 454 14.60 -8.86 12.72
N PRO A 455 13.75 -9.54 13.51
CA PRO A 455 13.46 -9.13 14.88
C PRO A 455 14.70 -9.18 15.76
N ASP A 456 15.09 -8.03 16.26
CA ASP A 456 16.24 -7.82 17.14
C ASP A 456 15.81 -7.22 18.49
N GLU A 457 16.78 -6.77 19.31
CA GLU A 457 16.47 -6.17 20.60
C GLU A 457 15.65 -4.87 20.47
N VAL A 458 15.82 -4.07 19.40
CA VAL A 458 15.00 -2.87 19.15
C VAL A 458 13.54 -3.26 19.00
N THR A 459 13.27 -4.33 18.24
CA THR A 459 11.92 -4.87 18.06
C THR A 459 11.35 -5.39 19.38
N LEU A 460 12.12 -6.22 20.11
CA LEU A 460 11.66 -6.81 21.36
C LEU A 460 11.44 -5.77 22.48
N ASP A 461 12.28 -4.73 22.55
CA ASP A 461 12.11 -3.62 23.48
C ASP A 461 10.85 -2.82 23.22
N TRP A 462 10.51 -2.61 21.95
CA TRP A 462 9.26 -1.94 21.58
C TRP A 462 8.03 -2.72 22.10
N TYR A 463 7.99 -4.05 21.91
CA TYR A 463 6.90 -4.88 22.42
C TYR A 463 6.83 -4.87 23.94
N ARG A 464 7.99 -4.95 24.61
CA ARG A 464 8.06 -4.85 26.09
C ARG A 464 7.49 -3.51 26.60
N ARG A 465 7.87 -2.39 25.97
CA ARG A 465 7.35 -1.06 26.31
C ARG A 465 5.84 -0.93 26.09
N LYS A 466 5.30 -1.63 25.09
CA LYS A 466 3.84 -1.69 24.84
C LYS A 466 3.11 -2.71 25.72
N GLY A 467 3.80 -3.42 26.61
CA GLY A 467 3.21 -4.46 27.47
C GLY A 467 2.80 -5.73 26.75
N ILE A 468 3.30 -5.95 25.54
CA ILE A 468 3.00 -7.12 24.72
C ILE A 468 4.06 -8.18 24.96
N SER A 469 3.69 -9.27 25.64
CA SER A 469 4.60 -10.37 26.02
C SER A 469 4.33 -11.67 25.26
N ASN A 470 3.18 -11.82 24.61
CA ASN A 470 2.84 -13.03 23.87
C ASN A 470 3.44 -12.97 22.45
N LEU A 471 4.68 -13.44 22.31
CA LEU A 471 5.42 -13.55 21.05
C LEU A 471 5.68 -15.04 20.79
N PRO A 472 4.72 -15.78 20.17
CA PRO A 472 4.74 -17.24 20.11
C PRO A 472 5.78 -17.80 19.12
N TYR A 473 6.33 -16.98 18.21
CA TYR A 473 7.29 -17.42 17.21
C TYR A 473 8.73 -17.26 17.67
N PRO A 474 9.65 -18.13 17.18
CA PRO A 474 11.06 -18.00 17.53
C PRO A 474 11.64 -16.71 16.94
N ARG A 475 12.74 -16.26 17.51
CA ARG A 475 13.59 -15.25 16.89
C ARG A 475 14.22 -15.84 15.62
N ILE A 476 14.08 -15.14 14.52
CA ILE A 476 14.59 -15.54 13.20
C ILE A 476 15.53 -14.47 12.66
N GLU A 477 16.54 -14.93 11.94
CA GLU A 477 17.53 -14.08 11.26
C GLU A 477 17.77 -14.66 9.86
N PRO A 478 18.22 -13.84 8.88
CA PRO A 478 18.56 -14.36 7.57
C PRO A 478 19.70 -15.38 7.68
N GLY A 479 19.61 -16.47 6.94
CA GLY A 479 20.61 -17.53 6.97
C GLY A 479 21.97 -17.04 6.46
N ALA A 480 23.04 -17.61 6.99
CA ALA A 480 24.39 -17.22 6.62
C ALA A 480 24.78 -17.57 5.18
N ASP A 481 24.11 -18.54 4.58
CA ASP A 481 24.41 -19.08 3.23
C ASP A 481 23.39 -18.59 2.18
N VAL A 482 22.61 -17.55 2.47
CA VAL A 482 21.63 -16.99 1.53
C VAL A 482 22.33 -16.45 0.28
N ALA A 483 21.90 -16.93 -0.89
CA ALA A 483 22.31 -16.36 -2.17
C ALA A 483 21.41 -15.15 -2.49
N TRP A 484 21.93 -13.96 -2.27
CA TRP A 484 21.23 -12.69 -2.56
C TRP A 484 21.31 -12.37 -4.05
N ASP A 485 20.17 -12.03 -4.67
CA ASP A 485 20.14 -11.53 -6.05
C ASP A 485 20.75 -10.12 -6.14
N ILE A 486 20.52 -9.30 -5.11
CA ILE A 486 21.15 -7.98 -4.92
C ILE A 486 21.59 -7.87 -3.46
N ASP A 487 22.83 -7.48 -3.26
CA ASP A 487 23.42 -7.22 -1.95
C ASP A 487 24.14 -5.87 -1.98
N GLU A 488 23.65 -4.91 -1.18
CA GLU A 488 24.16 -3.56 -1.21
C GLU A 488 24.29 -2.94 0.18
N THR A 489 25.09 -1.89 0.26
CA THR A 489 25.33 -1.13 1.48
C THR A 489 24.86 0.32 1.30
N LEU A 490 24.26 0.88 2.35
CA LEU A 490 23.97 2.30 2.47
C LEU A 490 24.70 2.85 3.69
N ASP A 491 25.62 3.78 3.47
CA ASP A 491 26.31 4.48 4.55
C ASP A 491 25.43 5.63 5.07
N LEU A 492 24.94 5.48 6.30
CA LEU A 492 24.09 6.47 6.96
C LEU A 492 24.84 7.79 7.24
N SER A 493 26.17 7.75 7.31
CA SER A 493 26.99 8.94 7.54
C SER A 493 27.11 9.86 6.32
N GLU A 494 26.71 9.40 5.13
CA GLU A 494 26.67 10.20 3.92
C GLU A 494 25.32 10.89 3.69
N LEU A 495 24.28 10.53 4.47
CA LEU A 495 22.93 11.04 4.29
C LEU A 495 22.78 12.45 4.88
N VAL A 496 21.85 13.17 4.30
CA VAL A 496 21.40 14.49 4.76
C VAL A 496 19.88 14.53 4.75
N PRO A 497 19.23 15.44 5.46
CA PRO A 497 17.79 15.63 5.32
C PRO A 497 17.39 15.93 3.88
N PHE A 498 16.29 15.31 3.41
CA PHE A 498 15.81 15.43 2.04
C PHE A 498 14.43 16.08 1.94
N VAL A 499 14.16 16.69 0.78
CA VAL A 499 12.84 17.06 0.30
C VAL A 499 12.62 16.41 -1.06
N ALA A 500 11.60 15.55 -1.17
CA ALA A 500 11.21 14.96 -2.45
C ALA A 500 10.18 15.84 -3.16
N LYS A 501 10.52 16.29 -4.35
CA LYS A 501 9.66 17.12 -5.20
C LYS A 501 8.62 16.27 -5.95
N PRO A 502 7.46 16.84 -6.35
CA PRO A 502 6.48 16.12 -7.16
C PRO A 502 7.11 15.62 -8.48
N PHE A 503 6.73 14.50 -9.06
CA PHE A 503 5.63 13.56 -8.66
C PHE A 503 6.21 12.17 -8.38
N ALA A 504 7.31 12.10 -7.66
CA ALA A 504 7.91 10.82 -7.28
C ALA A 504 8.68 10.97 -5.96
N PRO A 505 8.53 10.02 -5.01
CA PRO A 505 9.29 10.06 -3.76
C PRO A 505 10.81 9.99 -3.98
N GLY A 506 11.28 9.30 -5.03
CA GLY A 506 12.70 9.26 -5.40
C GLY A 506 13.24 10.57 -6.03
N ASN A 507 12.37 11.55 -6.32
CA ASN A 507 12.78 12.87 -6.78
C ASN A 507 13.24 13.76 -5.62
N ALA A 508 14.16 13.24 -4.80
CA ALA A 508 14.61 13.81 -3.54
C ALA A 508 15.90 14.62 -3.68
N PHE A 509 15.94 15.78 -3.04
CA PHE A 509 17.06 16.72 -3.03
C PHE A 509 17.43 17.08 -1.59
N PRO A 510 18.72 17.39 -1.28
CA PRO A 510 19.09 17.89 0.02
C PRO A 510 18.24 19.08 0.46
N ALA A 511 17.74 19.06 1.68
CA ALA A 511 16.86 20.12 2.19
C ALA A 511 17.51 21.51 2.16
N ASP A 512 18.83 21.59 2.39
CA ASP A 512 19.60 22.84 2.33
C ASP A 512 19.72 23.39 0.90
N GLU A 513 19.68 22.54 -0.12
CA GLU A 513 19.62 22.97 -1.52
C GLU A 513 18.23 23.53 -1.86
N VAL A 514 17.18 22.80 -1.46
CA VAL A 514 15.79 23.24 -1.66
C VAL A 514 15.51 24.55 -0.92
N ALA A 515 16.11 24.75 0.25
CA ALA A 515 15.97 25.99 1.03
C ALA A 515 16.43 27.24 0.23
N LYS A 516 17.41 27.11 -0.65
CA LYS A 516 17.88 28.21 -1.52
C LYS A 516 16.85 28.63 -2.56
N GLU A 517 15.97 27.72 -2.96
CA GLU A 517 14.91 28.01 -3.93
C GLU A 517 13.74 28.79 -3.32
N LYS A 518 13.65 28.87 -1.98
CA LYS A 518 12.57 29.56 -1.23
C LYS A 518 11.17 29.10 -1.66
N LEU A 519 11.01 27.81 -1.92
CA LEU A 519 9.72 27.23 -2.32
C LEU A 519 8.69 27.40 -1.19
N THR A 520 7.62 28.11 -1.48
CA THR A 520 6.50 28.30 -0.56
C THR A 520 5.47 27.17 -0.68
N PHE A 521 4.59 27.07 0.29
CA PHE A 521 3.50 26.08 0.32
C PHE A 521 2.26 26.71 0.98
N ASP A 522 1.12 26.05 0.85
CA ASP A 522 -0.14 26.45 1.47
C ASP A 522 -0.41 25.69 2.76
N LYS A 523 -0.01 24.41 2.80
CA LYS A 523 -0.26 23.50 3.93
C LYS A 523 0.99 22.71 4.31
N ALA A 524 1.21 22.52 5.61
CA ALA A 524 2.19 21.61 6.17
C ALA A 524 1.47 20.47 6.87
N PHE A 525 1.87 19.21 6.60
CA PHE A 525 1.26 18.03 7.22
C PHE A 525 2.32 17.13 7.86
N ILE A 526 2.08 16.69 9.09
CA ILE A 526 2.89 15.64 9.76
C ILE A 526 1.97 14.49 10.15
N GLY A 527 2.44 13.25 9.96
CA GLY A 527 1.77 12.08 10.51
C GLY A 527 1.40 11.03 9.50
N SER A 528 0.14 10.51 9.60
CA SER A 528 -0.39 9.38 8.84
C SER A 528 0.36 8.06 9.17
N CYS A 529 0.20 7.01 8.32
CA CYS A 529 0.82 5.71 8.57
C CYS A 529 2.35 5.69 8.46
N THR A 530 2.97 6.77 8.01
CA THR A 530 4.41 6.83 7.76
C THR A 530 5.17 7.47 8.92
N ASN A 531 4.74 8.65 9.35
CA ASN A 531 5.40 9.42 10.41
C ASN A 531 4.38 9.95 11.44
N GLY A 532 3.45 9.09 11.85
CA GLY A 532 2.45 9.42 12.87
C GLY A 532 2.74 8.81 14.25
N GLY A 533 3.91 8.22 14.45
CA GLY A 533 4.34 7.67 15.72
C GLY A 533 4.66 8.76 16.75
N TYR A 534 4.71 8.37 18.04
CA TYR A 534 5.06 9.31 19.11
C TYR A 534 6.40 10.01 18.85
N ASP A 535 7.44 9.25 18.50
CA ASP A 535 8.79 9.78 18.29
C ASP A 535 8.85 10.71 17.07
N ASP A 536 8.09 10.44 16.00
CA ASP A 536 7.96 11.33 14.85
C ASP A 536 7.38 12.70 15.25
N LEU A 537 6.34 12.69 16.10
CA LEU A 537 5.68 13.90 16.56
C LEU A 537 6.51 14.64 17.60
N LEU A 538 7.27 13.91 18.42
CA LEU A 538 8.22 14.49 19.36
C LEU A 538 9.39 15.17 18.63
N GLU A 539 9.96 14.56 17.58
CA GLU A 539 10.98 15.18 16.73
C GLU A 539 10.51 16.53 16.20
N ALA A 540 9.29 16.60 15.67
CA ALA A 540 8.69 17.83 15.22
C ALA A 540 8.51 18.86 16.34
N ALA A 541 8.03 18.44 17.52
CA ALA A 541 7.82 19.30 18.67
C ALA A 541 9.13 19.88 19.23
N LEU A 542 10.21 19.10 19.24
CA LEU A 542 11.53 19.57 19.64
C LEU A 542 12.05 20.68 18.71
N VAL A 543 11.86 20.52 17.40
CA VAL A 543 12.19 21.58 16.42
C VAL A 543 11.32 22.83 16.65
N ILE A 544 10.01 22.66 16.85
CA ILE A 544 9.09 23.76 17.15
C ILE A 544 9.50 24.50 18.43
N ARG A 545 9.82 23.78 19.50
CA ARG A 545 10.28 24.38 20.77
C ARG A 545 11.55 25.21 20.55
N ALA A 546 12.55 24.63 19.90
CA ALA A 546 13.80 25.33 19.63
C ALA A 546 13.63 26.54 18.70
N GLY A 547 12.65 26.47 17.76
CA GLY A 547 12.26 27.61 16.90
C GLY A 547 11.58 28.72 17.69
N ARG A 548 10.66 28.39 18.62
CA ARG A 548 10.03 29.37 19.52
C ARG A 548 11.07 30.14 20.34
N ASP A 549 12.05 29.44 20.88
CA ASP A 549 13.16 30.04 21.67
C ASP A 549 14.01 31.03 20.82
N ARG A 550 13.83 31.02 19.48
CA ARG A 550 14.47 31.92 18.50
C ARG A 550 13.52 32.96 17.91
N GLY A 551 12.30 33.08 18.46
CA GLY A 551 11.32 34.07 18.05
C GLY A 551 10.38 33.65 16.91
N PHE A 552 10.36 32.37 16.52
CA PHE A 552 9.37 31.85 15.57
C PHE A 552 8.09 31.40 16.32
N GLU A 553 7.25 32.36 16.67
CA GLU A 553 6.10 32.13 17.58
C GLU A 553 4.90 31.47 16.92
N LYS A 554 4.78 31.54 15.58
CA LYS A 554 3.60 31.05 14.85
C LYS A 554 3.94 30.55 13.46
N ALA A 555 3.31 29.44 13.04
CA ALA A 555 3.35 28.98 11.67
C ALA A 555 2.55 29.94 10.76
N PRO A 556 3.17 30.54 9.72
CA PRO A 556 2.48 31.48 8.82
C PRO A 556 1.48 30.85 7.88
N LYS A 557 1.47 29.52 7.77
CA LYS A 557 0.62 28.73 6.89
C LYS A 557 -0.15 27.68 7.68
N THR A 558 -1.14 27.04 7.05
CA THR A 558 -1.89 25.93 7.66
C THR A 558 -0.94 24.80 8.06
N PHE A 559 -1.01 24.41 9.31
CA PHE A 559 -0.21 23.33 9.85
C PHE A 559 -1.10 22.30 10.54
N VAL A 560 -1.12 21.06 10.07
CA VAL A 560 -2.00 19.99 10.57
C VAL A 560 -1.20 18.73 10.89
N VAL A 561 -1.57 18.09 12.00
CA VAL A 561 -0.91 16.87 12.49
C VAL A 561 -1.94 15.73 12.57
N PHE A 562 -1.56 14.57 12.03
CA PHE A 562 -2.37 13.35 12.01
C PHE A 562 -1.64 12.25 12.79
N PRO A 563 -1.92 12.05 14.10
CA PRO A 563 -1.37 10.95 14.87
C PRO A 563 -1.70 9.60 14.21
N GLY A 564 -0.78 8.63 14.26
CA GLY A 564 -0.95 7.32 13.65
C GLY A 564 -2.01 6.46 14.32
N SER A 565 -2.27 6.69 15.61
CA SER A 565 -3.31 5.99 16.37
C SER A 565 -3.92 6.89 17.44
N GLY A 566 -5.09 6.48 17.96
CA GLY A 566 -5.68 7.07 19.14
C GLY A 566 -4.82 6.88 20.39
N GLY A 567 -3.98 5.84 20.42
CA GLY A 567 -2.95 5.65 21.44
C GLY A 567 -1.93 6.77 21.41
N VAL A 568 -1.30 6.99 20.26
CA VAL A 568 -0.34 8.09 20.05
C VAL A 568 -0.99 9.44 20.35
N LYS A 569 -2.25 9.66 19.91
CA LYS A 569 -2.98 10.91 20.19
C LYS A 569 -3.15 11.18 21.68
N ARG A 570 -3.32 10.16 22.51
CA ARG A 570 -3.35 10.28 23.97
C ARG A 570 -1.96 10.48 24.55
N ASP A 571 -0.95 9.75 24.05
CA ASP A 571 0.40 9.78 24.58
C ASP A 571 1.05 11.16 24.40
N ILE A 572 0.80 11.84 23.27
CA ILE A 572 1.33 13.20 23.00
C ILE A 572 0.72 14.30 23.89
N GLU A 573 -0.34 14.03 24.65
CA GLU A 573 -0.89 14.97 25.64
C GLU A 573 -0.16 14.88 26.99
N ASN A 574 0.67 13.87 27.22
CA ASN A 574 1.43 13.71 28.46
C ASN A 574 2.63 14.67 28.50
N PRO A 575 3.06 15.10 29.71
CA PRO A 575 4.27 15.90 29.86
C PRO A 575 5.51 15.20 29.28
N GLU A 576 6.33 15.94 28.53
CA GLU A 576 7.57 15.45 27.94
C GLU A 576 8.78 16.17 28.58
N PRO A 577 9.68 15.46 29.23
CA PRO A 577 10.85 16.08 29.91
C PRO A 577 11.74 16.90 28.97
N ARG A 578 11.97 16.45 27.73
CA ARG A 578 12.79 17.16 26.73
C ARG A 578 12.16 18.46 26.24
N LEU A 579 10.85 18.63 26.44
CA LEU A 579 10.12 19.88 26.18
C LEU A 579 9.98 20.75 27.44
N GLY A 580 10.73 20.44 28.51
CA GLY A 580 10.65 21.16 29.77
C GLY A 580 9.35 20.88 30.54
N GLY A 581 8.70 19.74 30.29
CA GLY A 581 7.45 19.35 30.91
C GLY A 581 6.20 19.80 30.10
N GLU A 582 6.36 20.56 29.04
CA GLU A 582 5.28 20.81 28.06
C GLU A 582 4.98 19.52 27.30
N SER A 583 3.72 19.25 26.95
CA SER A 583 3.41 18.08 26.14
C SER A 583 3.73 18.30 24.66
N VAL A 584 3.96 17.23 23.92
CA VAL A 584 4.14 17.29 22.46
C VAL A 584 2.97 18.02 21.79
N ALA A 585 1.75 17.68 22.18
CA ALA A 585 0.55 18.31 21.65
C ALA A 585 0.44 19.80 21.97
N ALA A 586 0.77 20.21 23.19
CA ALA A 586 0.78 21.61 23.59
C ALA A 586 1.83 22.41 22.81
N THR A 587 3.04 21.86 22.66
CA THR A 587 4.11 22.49 21.88
C THR A 587 3.71 22.69 20.41
N LEU A 588 3.13 21.69 19.77
CA LEU A 588 2.66 21.81 18.38
C LEU A 588 1.53 22.85 18.25
N ARG A 589 0.54 22.82 19.16
CA ARG A 589 -0.57 23.81 19.17
C ARG A 589 -0.10 25.24 19.43
N SER A 590 0.98 25.41 20.17
CA SER A 590 1.50 26.75 20.53
C SER A 590 1.86 27.60 19.30
N VAL A 591 2.22 26.97 18.18
CA VAL A 591 2.51 27.65 16.90
C VAL A 591 1.33 27.62 15.93
N GLY A 592 0.17 27.14 16.36
CA GLY A 592 -1.05 27.09 15.57
C GLY A 592 -1.27 25.78 14.82
N ALA A 593 -0.57 24.68 15.17
CA ALA A 593 -0.85 23.39 14.59
C ALA A 593 -2.20 22.84 15.05
N GLU A 594 -2.97 22.26 14.13
CA GLU A 594 -4.22 21.58 14.39
C GLU A 594 -3.98 20.06 14.45
N ILE A 595 -4.34 19.42 15.57
CA ILE A 595 -4.19 17.98 15.75
C ILE A 595 -5.52 17.30 15.45
N ARG A 596 -5.57 16.50 14.39
CA ARG A 596 -6.75 15.77 13.94
C ARG A 596 -6.90 14.43 14.68
N ASP A 597 -7.99 13.73 14.38
CA ASP A 597 -8.13 12.31 14.70
C ASP A 597 -7.25 11.47 13.76
N SER A 598 -6.99 10.21 14.17
CA SER A 598 -6.16 9.28 13.41
C SER A 598 -6.92 8.74 12.21
N TRP A 599 -6.50 9.11 11.01
CA TRP A 599 -7.02 8.60 9.74
C TRP A 599 -6.08 8.95 8.57
N CYS A 600 -6.29 8.33 7.41
CA CYS A 600 -5.47 8.59 6.22
C CYS A 600 -5.72 9.97 5.61
N GLY A 601 -6.95 10.45 5.59
CA GLY A 601 -7.32 11.81 5.21
C GLY A 601 -6.64 12.35 3.95
N PRO A 602 -5.95 13.50 4.04
CA PRO A 602 -5.34 14.14 2.88
C PRO A 602 -4.17 13.35 2.28
N CYS A 603 -3.56 12.40 3.01
CA CYS A 603 -2.53 11.50 2.45
C CYS A 603 -3.07 10.70 1.24
N PHE A 604 -4.38 10.48 1.25
CA PHE A 604 -5.07 9.73 0.19
C PHE A 604 -6.08 10.62 -0.59
N GLY A 605 -6.00 11.94 -0.38
CA GLY A 605 -6.80 12.94 -1.10
C GLY A 605 -8.23 13.07 -0.59
N GLN A 606 -8.51 12.70 0.66
CA GLN A 606 -9.84 12.74 1.25
C GLN A 606 -9.98 13.77 2.36
N GLY A 607 -11.22 14.21 2.57
CA GLY A 607 -11.60 15.09 3.66
C GLY A 607 -11.29 16.57 3.43
N PRO A 608 -11.57 17.40 4.44
CA PRO A 608 -11.49 18.86 4.31
C PRO A 608 -10.06 19.39 4.17
N ASP A 609 -9.07 18.62 4.61
CA ASP A 609 -7.66 19.01 4.54
C ASP A 609 -7.01 18.65 3.18
N ALA A 610 -7.69 17.87 2.31
CA ALA A 610 -7.18 17.52 0.97
C ALA A 610 -6.82 18.79 0.17
N LEU A 611 -5.80 18.65 -0.69
CA LEU A 611 -5.33 19.77 -1.51
C LEU A 611 -6.34 20.09 -2.61
N LYS A 612 -6.54 21.37 -2.82
CA LYS A 612 -7.27 21.91 -3.97
C LYS A 612 -6.32 22.08 -5.14
N LYS A 613 -6.88 22.25 -6.34
CA LYS A 613 -6.11 22.54 -7.55
C LYS A 613 -5.20 23.76 -7.36
N GLY A 614 -3.91 23.56 -7.56
CA GLY A 614 -2.87 24.58 -7.42
C GLY A 614 -2.33 24.77 -6.01
N GLU A 615 -2.94 24.16 -4.99
CA GLU A 615 -2.36 24.18 -3.63
C GLU A 615 -1.10 23.29 -3.55
N VAL A 616 -0.16 23.72 -2.73
CA VAL A 616 1.11 23.06 -2.47
C VAL A 616 1.17 22.64 -1.01
N ALA A 617 1.62 21.40 -0.75
CA ALA A 617 1.92 20.95 0.60
C ALA A 617 3.36 20.48 0.75
N ILE A 618 3.94 20.71 1.94
CA ILE A 618 5.08 19.96 2.45
C ILE A 618 4.58 18.99 3.51
N THR A 619 5.00 17.71 3.43
CA THR A 619 4.41 16.70 4.30
C THR A 619 5.37 15.55 4.61
N SER A 620 5.15 14.89 5.75
CA SER A 620 5.81 13.64 6.10
C SER A 620 5.07 12.38 5.60
N PHE A 621 4.04 12.52 4.77
CA PHE A 621 3.34 11.39 4.17
C PHE A 621 4.26 10.58 3.24
N ASN A 622 3.77 9.46 2.73
CA ASN A 622 4.60 8.51 1.97
C ASN A 622 4.63 8.75 0.45
N ARG A 623 3.60 9.39 -0.13
CA ARG A 623 3.39 9.41 -1.58
C ARG A 623 3.00 10.79 -2.08
N ASN A 624 3.67 11.25 -3.15
CA ASN A 624 3.44 12.57 -3.75
C ASN A 624 3.15 12.50 -5.26
N TRP A 625 2.55 11.41 -5.72
CA TRP A 625 2.18 11.24 -7.13
C TRP A 625 1.09 12.23 -7.53
N GLN A 626 0.87 12.35 -8.82
CA GLN A 626 -0.10 13.28 -9.37
C GLN A 626 -1.51 13.01 -8.81
N ASN A 627 -2.19 14.05 -8.34
CA ASN A 627 -3.52 13.99 -7.74
C ASN A 627 -3.64 13.20 -6.42
N ARG A 628 -2.55 12.69 -5.86
CA ARG A 628 -2.60 11.82 -4.68
C ARG A 628 -3.21 12.50 -3.45
N MET A 629 -2.82 13.75 -3.19
CA MET A 629 -3.28 14.52 -2.00
C MET A 629 -4.49 15.40 -2.31
N GLY A 630 -5.09 15.24 -3.48
CA GLY A 630 -6.19 16.04 -4.02
C GLY A 630 -5.92 16.44 -5.47
N VAL A 631 -6.99 16.56 -6.27
CA VAL A 631 -6.91 16.78 -7.71
C VAL A 631 -6.23 18.11 -8.03
N GLY A 632 -5.10 18.05 -8.74
CA GLY A 632 -4.31 19.22 -9.13
C GLY A 632 -3.47 19.84 -8.01
N GLY A 633 -3.41 19.21 -6.83
CA GLY A 633 -2.52 19.59 -5.73
C GLY A 633 -1.10 19.05 -5.92
N LEU A 634 -0.12 19.71 -5.31
CA LEU A 634 1.30 19.36 -5.37
C LEU A 634 1.83 19.01 -3.99
N GLY A 635 2.30 17.77 -3.81
CA GLY A 635 2.90 17.29 -2.56
C GLY A 635 4.43 17.24 -2.62
N TYR A 636 5.09 17.73 -1.58
CA TYR A 636 6.53 17.57 -1.33
C TYR A 636 6.70 16.71 -0.07
N LEU A 637 7.59 15.71 -0.13
CA LEU A 637 7.80 14.80 1.00
C LEU A 637 9.08 15.16 1.75
N ALA A 638 9.02 15.16 3.09
CA ALA A 638 10.18 15.39 3.94
C ALA A 638 9.99 14.71 5.32
N SER A 639 11.04 14.70 6.14
CA SER A 639 10.98 14.22 7.52
C SER A 639 10.13 15.15 8.41
N PRO A 640 9.63 14.68 9.57
CA PRO A 640 8.92 15.52 10.54
C PRO A 640 9.69 16.78 10.94
N ALA A 641 11.02 16.69 11.15
CA ALA A 641 11.86 17.83 11.48
C ALA A 641 11.90 18.87 10.36
N VAL A 642 12.01 18.45 9.09
CA VAL A 642 12.02 19.35 7.94
C VAL A 642 10.65 19.99 7.72
N VAL A 643 9.55 19.24 7.91
CA VAL A 643 8.19 19.79 7.83
C VAL A 643 7.95 20.82 8.93
N ALA A 644 8.35 20.53 10.18
CA ALA A 644 8.22 21.45 11.31
C ALA A 644 9.01 22.74 11.09
N SER A 645 10.26 22.65 10.61
CA SER A 645 11.09 23.81 10.25
C SER A 645 10.44 24.64 9.17
N SER A 646 9.96 23.99 8.12
CA SER A 646 9.27 24.64 7.01
C SER A 646 8.01 25.36 7.47
N ALA A 647 7.23 24.70 8.37
CA ALA A 647 6.03 25.28 8.93
C ALA A 647 6.29 26.61 9.67
N LEU A 648 7.41 26.72 10.39
CA LEU A 648 7.81 27.96 11.07
C LEU A 648 8.34 29.01 10.11
N LEU A 649 9.09 28.61 9.08
CA LEU A 649 9.74 29.52 8.14
C LEU A 649 8.80 30.02 7.03
N GLY A 650 7.71 29.29 6.72
CA GLY A 650 6.81 29.59 5.62
C GLY A 650 7.34 29.24 4.23
N TYR A 651 8.51 28.57 4.14
CA TYR A 651 9.09 28.02 2.93
C TYR A 651 9.83 26.71 3.26
N MET A 652 10.09 25.87 2.26
CA MET A 652 10.66 24.54 2.45
C MET A 652 12.13 24.60 2.86
N ALA A 653 12.45 24.16 4.08
CA ALA A 653 13.82 24.18 4.61
C ALA A 653 13.96 23.27 5.83
N GLY A 654 15.19 22.79 6.09
CA GLY A 654 15.52 22.00 7.27
C GLY A 654 15.78 22.85 8.54
N PRO A 655 15.97 22.18 9.71
CA PRO A 655 16.19 22.86 11.00
C PRO A 655 17.39 23.78 11.05
N SER A 656 18.44 23.52 10.26
CA SER A 656 19.62 24.41 10.11
C SER A 656 19.24 25.83 9.71
N SER A 657 18.18 25.99 8.90
CA SER A 657 17.68 27.30 8.44
C SER A 657 17.01 28.12 9.56
N LEU A 658 16.62 27.49 10.67
CA LEU A 658 16.15 28.15 11.90
C LEU A 658 17.32 28.57 12.82
N GLY A 659 18.56 28.28 12.44
CA GLY A 659 19.73 28.51 13.30
C GLY A 659 19.79 27.52 14.49
N ILE A 660 19.14 26.36 14.41
CA ILE A 660 19.17 25.34 15.44
C ILE A 660 20.44 24.49 15.26
N THR A 661 21.26 24.45 16.32
CA THR A 661 22.42 23.56 16.37
C THR A 661 21.97 22.19 16.89
N TRP A 662 22.40 21.12 16.24
CA TRP A 662 22.12 19.76 16.68
C TRP A 662 22.80 19.46 18.04
N ASP A 663 22.00 18.94 18.93
CA ASP A 663 22.43 18.36 20.19
C ASP A 663 21.79 16.97 20.30
N PRO A 664 22.59 15.87 20.28
CA PRO A 664 22.04 14.53 20.31
C PRO A 664 21.26 14.22 21.60
N GLU A 665 21.68 14.75 22.75
CA GLU A 665 20.98 14.52 24.04
C GLU A 665 19.56 15.14 24.01
N HIS A 666 19.36 16.18 23.21
CA HIS A 666 18.08 16.89 23.11
C HIS A 666 17.23 16.46 21.92
N PHE A 667 17.83 16.32 20.73
CA PHE A 667 17.09 16.12 19.49
C PHE A 667 17.03 14.68 18.97
N ASP A 668 17.97 13.81 19.40
CA ASP A 668 17.98 12.45 18.92
C ASP A 668 16.89 11.61 19.59
N VAL A 669 15.83 11.31 18.82
CA VAL A 669 14.70 10.48 19.29
C VAL A 669 14.98 8.97 19.15
N SER A 670 16.15 8.59 18.62
CA SER A 670 16.56 7.19 18.50
C SER A 670 17.24 6.62 19.75
N ILE A 671 17.60 7.48 20.70
CA ILE A 671 18.29 7.12 21.96
C ILE A 671 17.30 6.72 23.06
#